data_256e57b848ef6ccef367e942e2b3103b
#
_entry.id   256e57b848ef6ccef367e942e2b3103b
#
_cell.length_a   1.000
_cell.length_b   1.000
_cell.length_c   1.000
_cell.angle_alpha   90.00
_cell.angle_beta   90.00
_cell.angle_gamma   90.00
#
_symmetry.space_group_name_H-M   'P 1'
#
loop_
_entity.id
_entity.type
_entity.pdbx_description
1 polymer ?
#
loop_
_entity_poly.entity_id
_entity_poly.type
_entity_poly.pdbx_seq_one_letter_code
_entity_poly.pdbx_strand_id
1 'polypeptide(L)'
;MRLYLDNISVSFGANEVLKDITFEVNAKDKVAIVGRNGSGKTTLLKVITGQQEIDTNSQIKAKDKIQKNGNFQIGFLKQIAFDDEQATFEQEIFKAYKNIIDLKKQIDLLENTMQTNCSQEDVLKYEKLLANYEAFGGYTYQKEYNTAIKKFGFVEEDKTKKICEFSGGQRTKIALIKLLLSKPDLLILDEPTNHLDITSIEWLEDYLAGYQKAIIVVSHDRAFLDKFVNVVYEIERSKIKKYVGNYTKFIQTKELNYEKDLKDYKAHKEEKERLQVLADRFRYKATKAKMAQSKLKQIDRMGDLDKPESADTRVFGMSIKPRIESGHEVLSANNIEIGYDKVLTKLSFKVFKGDRFGIIGGNGLGKSTLLKSIVEKVPLIKGVIKFGTNVEIGYFDQQTATVNIKDQTVLENFIECFPEEDTQNARNILGAFCFSQDDVFKNLQDLSGGEKVRLQLCKILKNKPNLLILDEPTNHMDIIGKEALEKMLEKYEGTIIFVSHDRYFVNKIANNLIAFEEGSARVYKDTTYVEYERLSQENKNQEIEPNKGLKTTSVKKEREEPKVNLYLQNKEKARLETRRKKLEKEIEKLELEIAELYKKMELPEVCSDYVKIMEYQEIIDGKNVELEKFMNEWLALNW
;
A
#
# COMPACT_ATOMS: atom_id res chain seq x y z
N MET A 1 15.79 4.79 -24.13
CA MET A 1 15.76 3.53 -23.38
C MET A 1 14.41 2.84 -23.60
N ARG A 2 14.40 1.54 -23.95
CA ARG A 2 13.23 0.67 -23.94
C ARG A 2 13.68 -0.72 -23.52
N LEU A 3 13.04 -1.27 -22.51
CA LEU A 3 13.22 -2.65 -22.07
C LEU A 3 11.98 -3.43 -22.50
N TYR A 4 12.17 -4.53 -23.23
CA TYR A 4 11.09 -5.39 -23.66
C TYR A 4 11.44 -6.86 -23.40
N LEU A 5 10.55 -7.56 -22.73
CA LEU A 5 10.60 -9.00 -22.49
C LEU A 5 9.48 -9.64 -23.32
N ASP A 6 9.83 -10.60 -24.14
CA ASP A 6 8.88 -11.26 -25.05
C ASP A 6 8.69 -12.71 -24.66
N ASN A 7 7.50 -13.04 -24.21
CA ASN A 7 7.04 -14.40 -23.96
C ASN A 7 8.05 -15.23 -23.15
N ILE A 8 8.41 -14.73 -21.96
CA ILE A 8 9.35 -15.39 -21.06
C ILE A 8 8.63 -16.30 -20.07
N SER A 9 9.23 -17.45 -19.77
CA SER A 9 8.79 -18.35 -18.69
C SER A 9 9.96 -18.66 -17.76
N VAL A 10 9.66 -18.88 -16.48
CA VAL A 10 10.64 -19.26 -15.45
C VAL A 10 10.03 -20.31 -14.54
N SER A 11 10.74 -21.44 -14.41
CA SER A 11 10.31 -22.56 -13.60
C SER A 11 11.38 -22.90 -12.54
N PHE A 12 10.96 -23.34 -11.38
CA PHE A 12 11.80 -23.90 -10.33
C PHE A 12 11.39 -25.36 -10.09
N GLY A 13 12.15 -26.30 -10.65
CA GLY A 13 11.77 -27.70 -10.67
C GLY A 13 10.48 -27.92 -11.46
N ALA A 14 9.43 -28.47 -10.80
CA ALA A 14 8.13 -28.71 -11.42
C ALA A 14 7.19 -27.49 -11.36
N ASN A 15 7.54 -26.46 -10.61
CA ASN A 15 6.68 -25.30 -10.41
C ASN A 15 6.99 -24.18 -11.42
N GLU A 16 6.07 -23.88 -12.30
CA GLU A 16 6.13 -22.76 -13.24
C GLU A 16 5.69 -21.47 -12.54
N VAL A 17 6.65 -20.59 -12.23
CA VAL A 17 6.43 -19.35 -11.48
C VAL A 17 5.99 -18.21 -12.38
N LEU A 18 6.59 -18.10 -13.57
CA LEU A 18 6.22 -17.13 -14.60
C LEU A 18 5.96 -17.89 -15.90
N LYS A 19 4.84 -17.58 -16.58
CA LYS A 19 4.41 -18.25 -17.79
C LYS A 19 4.02 -17.24 -18.86
N ASP A 20 4.68 -17.33 -20.02
CA ASP A 20 4.38 -16.52 -21.22
C ASP A 20 4.28 -15.02 -20.90
N ILE A 21 5.24 -14.50 -20.12
CA ILE A 21 5.27 -13.12 -19.65
C ILE A 21 5.76 -12.19 -20.75
N THR A 22 4.94 -11.21 -21.13
CA THR A 22 5.34 -10.08 -21.98
C THR A 22 5.32 -8.79 -21.13
N PHE A 23 6.46 -8.11 -21.04
CA PHE A 23 6.66 -6.97 -20.18
C PHE A 23 7.45 -5.86 -20.89
N GLU A 24 7.00 -4.62 -20.76
CA GLU A 24 7.59 -3.47 -21.44
C GLU A 24 7.74 -2.27 -20.52
N VAL A 25 8.89 -1.59 -20.60
CA VAL A 25 9.16 -0.34 -19.89
C VAL A 25 9.83 0.66 -20.83
N ASN A 26 9.27 1.85 -20.92
CA ASN A 26 9.81 2.97 -21.68
C ASN A 26 10.61 3.94 -20.81
N ALA A 27 11.28 4.93 -21.43
CA ALA A 27 12.28 5.78 -20.78
C ALA A 27 11.79 6.61 -19.58
N LYS A 28 10.48 6.88 -19.48
CA LYS A 28 9.89 7.69 -18.40
C LYS A 28 8.77 6.98 -17.66
N ASP A 29 8.60 5.68 -17.92
CA ASP A 29 7.55 4.93 -17.27
C ASP A 29 7.88 4.71 -15.79
N LYS A 30 6.87 4.90 -14.95
CA LYS A 30 6.90 4.62 -13.51
C LYS A 30 6.01 3.42 -13.27
N VAL A 31 6.62 2.25 -13.26
CA VAL A 31 5.94 0.95 -13.29
C VAL A 31 5.86 0.38 -11.89
N ALA A 32 4.66 0.01 -11.43
CA ALA A 32 4.49 -0.86 -10.28
C ALA A 32 4.25 -2.30 -10.72
N ILE A 33 4.88 -3.26 -10.03
CA ILE A 33 4.59 -4.68 -10.14
C ILE A 33 3.86 -5.11 -8.87
N VAL A 34 2.63 -5.57 -9.03
CA VAL A 34 1.76 -5.99 -7.92
C VAL A 34 1.37 -7.47 -8.07
N GLY A 35 1.01 -8.11 -6.97
CA GLY A 35 0.62 -9.51 -6.94
C GLY A 35 0.83 -10.10 -5.54
N ARG A 36 0.34 -11.33 -5.31
CA ARG A 36 0.48 -12.03 -4.04
C ARG A 36 1.95 -12.31 -3.69
N ASN A 37 2.22 -12.59 -2.42
CA ASN A 37 3.51 -13.14 -2.02
C ASN A 37 3.72 -14.49 -2.70
N GLY A 38 4.93 -14.71 -3.25
CA GLY A 38 5.25 -15.90 -4.03
C GLY A 38 4.76 -15.90 -5.49
N SER A 39 4.09 -14.84 -5.98
CA SER A 39 3.61 -14.78 -7.39
C SER A 39 4.71 -14.58 -8.43
N GLY A 40 5.99 -14.46 -8.04
CA GLY A 40 7.09 -14.27 -8.98
C GLY A 40 7.54 -12.83 -9.20
N LYS A 41 7.09 -11.84 -8.37
CA LYS A 41 7.50 -10.43 -8.49
C LYS A 41 9.02 -10.27 -8.46
N THR A 42 9.66 -10.74 -7.41
CA THR A 42 11.13 -10.69 -7.25
C THR A 42 11.85 -11.53 -8.31
N THR A 43 11.26 -12.64 -8.76
CA THR A 43 11.79 -13.46 -9.87
C THR A 43 11.83 -12.64 -11.17
N LEU A 44 10.75 -11.91 -11.49
CA LEU A 44 10.72 -11.04 -12.66
C LEU A 44 11.80 -9.95 -12.57
N LEU A 45 12.00 -9.32 -11.39
CA LEU A 45 13.07 -8.34 -11.19
C LEU A 45 14.46 -8.96 -11.41
N LYS A 46 14.70 -10.19 -10.92
CA LYS A 46 15.96 -10.91 -11.13
C LYS A 46 16.20 -11.24 -12.60
N VAL A 47 15.15 -11.58 -13.36
CA VAL A 47 15.25 -11.78 -14.82
C VAL A 47 15.65 -10.48 -15.52
N ILE A 48 15.01 -9.35 -15.18
CA ILE A 48 15.33 -8.03 -15.76
C ILE A 48 16.78 -7.63 -15.50
N THR A 49 17.29 -7.94 -14.29
CA THR A 49 18.68 -7.65 -13.89
C THR A 49 19.69 -8.66 -14.40
N GLY A 50 19.24 -9.76 -15.00
CA GLY A 50 20.10 -10.84 -15.49
C GLY A 50 20.66 -11.77 -14.42
N GLN A 51 20.07 -11.78 -13.22
CA GLN A 51 20.45 -12.64 -12.09
C GLN A 51 19.73 -13.99 -12.10
N GLN A 52 18.66 -14.12 -12.87
CA GLN A 52 17.87 -15.34 -13.06
C GLN A 52 17.78 -15.64 -14.55
N GLU A 53 18.09 -16.88 -14.90
CA GLU A 53 17.92 -17.37 -16.25
C GLU A 53 16.45 -17.68 -16.54
N ILE A 54 16.05 -17.51 -17.81
CA ILE A 54 14.72 -17.86 -18.31
C ILE A 54 14.73 -19.27 -18.88
N ASP A 55 13.59 -19.93 -18.89
CA ASP A 55 13.41 -21.24 -19.51
C ASP A 55 13.58 -21.09 -21.03
N THR A 56 14.54 -21.80 -21.58
CA THR A 56 14.83 -21.80 -23.02
C THR A 56 14.43 -23.13 -23.64
N ASN A 57 13.46 -23.08 -24.56
CA ASN A 57 13.29 -24.18 -25.50
C ASN A 57 14.43 -24.11 -26.51
N SER A 58 14.99 -25.26 -26.89
CA SER A 58 16.22 -25.44 -27.70
C SER A 58 16.33 -24.69 -29.02
N GLN A 59 15.31 -23.94 -29.43
CA GLN A 59 15.26 -23.21 -30.71
C GLN A 59 15.42 -21.67 -30.58
N ILE A 60 15.27 -21.05 -29.40
CA ILE A 60 15.33 -19.60 -29.23
C ILE A 60 16.35 -19.27 -28.14
N LYS A 61 17.37 -18.45 -28.45
CA LYS A 61 18.36 -18.01 -27.47
C LYS A 61 17.73 -17.04 -26.46
N ALA A 62 18.07 -17.18 -25.18
CA ALA A 62 17.59 -16.31 -24.11
C ALA A 62 17.77 -14.79 -24.40
N LYS A 63 18.84 -14.42 -25.12
CA LYS A 63 19.13 -13.03 -25.52
C LYS A 63 18.12 -12.44 -26.48
N ASP A 64 17.43 -13.24 -27.26
CA ASP A 64 16.45 -12.75 -28.25
C ASP A 64 15.12 -12.42 -27.59
N LYS A 65 14.84 -12.99 -26.41
CA LYS A 65 13.63 -12.73 -25.62
C LYS A 65 13.74 -11.48 -24.71
N ILE A 66 14.94 -10.99 -24.43
CA ILE A 66 15.18 -9.80 -23.61
C ILE A 66 15.86 -8.74 -24.48
N GLN A 67 15.08 -7.78 -24.94
CA GLN A 67 15.55 -6.70 -25.80
C GLN A 67 15.82 -5.46 -24.97
N LYS A 68 17.07 -4.99 -24.98
CA LYS A 68 17.52 -3.76 -24.34
C LYS A 68 17.94 -2.77 -25.42
N ASN A 69 17.06 -1.83 -25.76
CA ASN A 69 17.36 -0.82 -26.77
C ASN A 69 18.08 0.38 -26.13
N GLY A 70 19.36 0.54 -26.44
CA GLY A 70 20.27 1.55 -25.89
C GLY A 70 21.14 0.99 -24.77
N ASN A 71 22.29 1.64 -24.58
CA ASN A 71 23.18 1.34 -23.44
C ASN A 71 22.68 2.16 -22.23
N PHE A 72 22.12 1.50 -21.21
CA PHE A 72 21.59 2.15 -20.03
C PHE A 72 21.99 1.42 -18.76
N GLN A 73 22.17 2.19 -17.70
CA GLN A 73 22.52 1.65 -16.38
C GLN A 73 21.28 1.24 -15.62
N ILE A 74 21.28 -0.01 -15.13
CA ILE A 74 20.24 -0.54 -14.23
C ILE A 74 20.75 -0.43 -12.80
N GLY A 75 20.01 0.28 -11.96
CA GLY A 75 20.21 0.28 -10.52
C GLY A 75 19.17 -0.59 -9.84
N PHE A 76 19.62 -1.59 -9.11
CA PHE A 76 18.75 -2.51 -8.37
C PHE A 76 19.09 -2.51 -6.90
N LEU A 77 18.10 -2.22 -6.06
CA LEU A 77 18.22 -2.36 -4.62
C LEU A 77 18.22 -3.85 -4.27
N LYS A 78 19.42 -4.43 -4.24
CA LYS A 78 19.62 -5.78 -3.79
C LYS A 78 19.54 -5.84 -2.28
N GLN A 79 19.00 -6.90 -1.73
CA GLN A 79 19.12 -7.20 -0.32
C GLN A 79 20.62 -7.34 -0.01
N ILE A 80 21.22 -6.24 0.37
CA ILE A 80 22.53 -5.99 0.96
C ILE A 80 23.71 -6.83 0.41
N ALA A 81 24.51 -6.25 -0.47
CA ALA A 81 25.91 -6.58 -0.55
C ALA A 81 26.69 -5.26 -0.63
N PHE A 82 27.22 -4.80 0.49
CA PHE A 82 28.32 -3.86 0.48
C PHE A 82 29.57 -4.64 0.12
N ASP A 83 30.32 -4.15 -0.86
CA ASP A 83 31.56 -4.81 -1.30
C ASP A 83 32.62 -4.81 -0.19
N ASP A 84 32.56 -3.81 0.71
CA ASP A 84 33.45 -3.65 1.84
C ASP A 84 32.68 -3.17 3.08
N GLU A 85 32.45 -4.07 4.03
CA GLU A 85 31.80 -3.76 5.30
C GLU A 85 32.68 -2.92 6.27
N GLN A 86 33.98 -2.81 6.01
CA GLN A 86 34.89 -1.98 6.78
C GLN A 86 34.95 -0.53 6.30
N ALA A 87 34.42 -0.24 5.11
CA ALA A 87 34.29 1.12 4.61
C ALA A 87 33.39 1.97 5.52
N THR A 88 33.71 3.26 5.62
CA THR A 88 32.82 4.18 6.34
C THR A 88 31.55 4.47 5.55
N PHE A 89 30.50 4.87 6.25
CA PHE A 89 29.23 5.32 5.64
C PHE A 89 29.46 6.34 4.50
N GLU A 90 30.27 7.35 4.76
CA GLU A 90 30.55 8.40 3.77
C GLU A 90 31.28 7.85 2.54
N GLN A 91 32.32 7.03 2.75
CA GLN A 91 33.04 6.39 1.65
C GLN A 91 32.13 5.54 0.77
N GLU A 92 31.21 4.82 1.38
CA GLU A 92 30.29 3.94 0.65
C GLU A 92 29.29 4.73 -0.19
N ILE A 93 28.74 5.83 0.34
CA ILE A 93 27.81 6.66 -0.42
C ILE A 93 28.54 7.44 -1.52
N PHE A 94 29.76 7.92 -1.29
CA PHE A 94 30.52 8.64 -2.33
C PHE A 94 30.88 7.77 -3.54
N LYS A 95 30.82 6.45 -3.43
CA LYS A 95 30.90 5.56 -4.62
C LYS A 95 29.81 5.88 -5.66
N ALA A 96 28.64 6.38 -5.25
CA ALA A 96 27.58 6.82 -6.16
C ALA A 96 27.98 8.03 -7.02
N TYR A 97 28.89 8.86 -6.51
CA TYR A 97 29.38 10.05 -7.17
C TYR A 97 30.74 9.91 -7.84
N LYS A 98 31.21 8.66 -8.01
CA LYS A 98 32.54 8.38 -8.58
C LYS A 98 32.79 9.18 -9.88
N ASN A 99 31.83 9.18 -10.80
CA ASN A 99 31.95 9.91 -12.07
C ASN A 99 32.12 11.43 -11.86
N ILE A 100 31.41 12.02 -10.92
CA ILE A 100 31.48 13.46 -10.60
C ILE A 100 32.83 13.78 -9.95
N ILE A 101 33.28 12.92 -9.02
CA ILE A 101 34.56 13.08 -8.33
C ILE A 101 35.73 12.95 -9.30
N ASP A 102 35.67 11.98 -10.22
CA ASP A 102 36.71 11.76 -11.23
C ASP A 102 36.73 12.91 -12.24
N LEU A 103 35.58 13.45 -12.65
CA LEU A 103 35.50 14.67 -13.46
C LEU A 103 36.11 15.87 -12.74
N LYS A 104 35.81 16.06 -11.45
CA LYS A 104 36.40 17.14 -10.65
C LYS A 104 37.93 17.05 -10.60
N LYS A 105 38.47 15.85 -10.36
CA LYS A 105 39.93 15.62 -10.39
C LYS A 105 40.54 15.96 -11.75
N GLN A 106 39.86 15.62 -12.86
CA GLN A 106 40.33 15.95 -14.20
C GLN A 106 40.33 17.46 -14.44
N ILE A 107 39.27 18.16 -13.96
CA ILE A 107 39.18 19.64 -14.03
C ILE A 107 40.32 20.25 -13.23
N ASP A 108 40.55 19.83 -11.97
CA ASP A 108 41.59 20.35 -11.10
C ASP A 108 43.00 20.12 -11.68
N LEU A 109 43.24 18.94 -12.28
CA LEU A 109 44.51 18.65 -12.98
C LEU A 109 44.72 19.56 -14.21
N LEU A 110 43.67 19.79 -14.98
CA LEU A 110 43.72 20.63 -16.17
C LEU A 110 43.91 22.12 -15.79
N GLU A 111 43.22 22.58 -14.74
CA GLU A 111 43.43 23.92 -14.17
C GLU A 111 44.90 24.14 -13.77
N ASN A 112 45.53 23.19 -13.09
CA ASN A 112 46.95 23.29 -12.70
C ASN A 112 47.89 23.30 -13.91
N THR A 113 47.60 22.51 -14.97
CA THR A 113 48.40 22.53 -16.20
C THR A 113 48.22 23.81 -16.99
N MET A 114 47.01 24.39 -17.04
CA MET A 114 46.73 25.67 -17.70
C MET A 114 47.39 26.87 -17.02
N GLN A 115 47.66 26.81 -15.70
CA GLN A 115 48.43 27.83 -14.99
C GLN A 115 49.89 27.91 -15.46
N THR A 116 50.46 26.79 -15.93
CA THR A 116 51.86 26.73 -16.38
C THR A 116 52.00 26.86 -17.90
N ASN A 117 51.04 26.28 -18.65
CA ASN A 117 51.07 26.34 -20.12
C ASN A 117 49.65 26.21 -20.65
N CYS A 118 49.06 27.26 -21.18
CA CYS A 118 47.68 27.30 -21.66
C CYS A 118 47.64 27.16 -23.18
N SER A 119 47.19 26.00 -23.68
CA SER A 119 46.93 25.79 -25.10
C SER A 119 45.44 26.00 -25.42
N GLN A 120 45.12 26.32 -26.67
CA GLN A 120 43.74 26.49 -27.13
C GLN A 120 42.95 25.17 -27.05
N GLU A 121 43.64 24.01 -27.18
CA GLU A 121 43.04 22.67 -26.99
C GLU A 121 42.69 22.40 -25.53
N ASP A 122 43.50 22.89 -24.58
CA ASP A 122 43.22 22.72 -23.16
C ASP A 122 42.00 23.51 -22.71
N VAL A 123 41.79 24.70 -23.27
CA VAL A 123 40.58 25.51 -23.02
C VAL A 123 39.33 24.76 -23.49
N LEU A 124 39.35 24.21 -24.70
CA LEU A 124 38.20 23.43 -25.22
C LEU A 124 37.92 22.14 -24.43
N LYS A 125 38.97 21.51 -23.94
CA LYS A 125 38.80 20.32 -23.03
C LYS A 125 38.21 20.75 -21.69
N TYR A 126 38.67 21.85 -21.13
CA TYR A 126 38.18 22.41 -19.87
C TYR A 126 36.70 22.76 -19.95
N GLU A 127 36.28 23.46 -21.00
CA GLU A 127 34.86 23.80 -21.23
C GLU A 127 33.98 22.52 -21.33
N LYS A 128 34.46 21.50 -22.04
CA LYS A 128 33.73 20.20 -22.11
C LYS A 128 33.62 19.49 -20.74
N LEU A 129 34.70 19.52 -19.97
CA LEU A 129 34.69 18.89 -18.65
C LEU A 129 33.79 19.66 -17.69
N LEU A 130 33.78 20.97 -17.73
CA LEU A 130 32.86 21.81 -16.94
C LEU A 130 31.41 21.57 -17.32
N ALA A 131 31.10 21.57 -18.62
CA ALA A 131 29.75 21.28 -19.10
C ALA A 131 29.27 19.88 -18.65
N ASN A 132 30.14 18.87 -18.70
CA ASN A 132 29.83 17.53 -18.18
C ASN A 132 29.67 17.54 -16.67
N TYR A 133 30.52 18.21 -15.92
CA TYR A 133 30.44 18.34 -14.47
C TYR A 133 29.12 18.98 -14.02
N GLU A 134 28.71 20.05 -14.71
CA GLU A 134 27.42 20.70 -14.49
C GLU A 134 26.23 19.77 -14.83
N ALA A 135 26.29 19.12 -16.01
CA ALA A 135 25.25 18.18 -16.47
C ALA A 135 25.04 17.00 -15.52
N PHE A 136 26.11 16.53 -14.86
CA PHE A 136 26.03 15.48 -13.83
C PHE A 136 25.67 16.01 -12.44
N GLY A 137 25.44 17.32 -12.27
CA GLY A 137 25.06 17.93 -11.00
C GLY A 137 26.24 18.14 -10.05
N GLY A 138 27.44 18.38 -10.58
CA GLY A 138 28.66 18.55 -9.80
C GLY A 138 28.64 19.69 -8.78
N TYR A 139 27.78 20.70 -8.96
CA TYR A 139 27.59 21.78 -7.98
C TYR A 139 26.51 21.48 -6.94
N THR A 140 25.67 20.49 -7.15
CA THR A 140 24.50 20.21 -6.30
C THR A 140 24.60 18.90 -5.49
N TYR A 141 25.52 18.00 -5.87
CA TYR A 141 25.59 16.66 -5.27
C TYR A 141 25.80 16.65 -3.75
N GLN A 142 26.56 17.61 -3.20
CA GLN A 142 26.78 17.71 -1.75
C GLN A 142 25.49 18.10 -1.01
N LYS A 143 24.70 19.00 -1.60
CA LYS A 143 23.40 19.37 -1.03
C LYS A 143 22.41 18.20 -1.08
N GLU A 144 22.38 17.47 -2.21
CA GLU A 144 21.55 16.28 -2.36
C GLU A 144 21.93 15.20 -1.34
N TYR A 145 23.24 14.94 -1.19
CA TYR A 145 23.80 14.04 -0.19
C TYR A 145 23.36 14.39 1.23
N ASN A 146 23.60 15.63 1.67
CA ASN A 146 23.23 16.06 3.02
C ASN A 146 21.71 16.01 3.26
N THR A 147 20.91 16.34 2.25
CA THR A 147 19.45 16.28 2.32
C THR A 147 18.98 14.83 2.48
N ALA A 148 19.51 13.92 1.67
CA ALA A 148 19.14 12.50 1.74
C ALA A 148 19.49 11.90 3.11
N ILE A 149 20.72 12.11 3.61
CA ILE A 149 21.17 11.61 4.91
C ILE A 149 20.24 12.08 6.03
N LYS A 150 19.97 13.38 6.10
CA LYS A 150 19.11 13.98 7.13
C LYS A 150 17.68 13.42 7.07
N LYS A 151 17.14 13.26 5.85
CA LYS A 151 15.76 12.75 5.66
C LYS A 151 15.60 11.27 6.00
N PHE A 152 16.66 10.47 5.89
CA PHE A 152 16.68 9.07 6.32
C PHE A 152 17.03 8.89 7.81
N GLY A 153 17.19 10.00 8.56
CA GLY A 153 17.39 9.98 10.00
C GLY A 153 18.82 9.67 10.45
N PHE A 154 19.81 9.88 9.57
CA PHE A 154 21.22 9.80 9.93
C PHE A 154 21.74 11.16 10.41
N VAL A 155 22.65 11.12 11.39
CA VAL A 155 23.30 12.30 11.98
C VAL A 155 24.74 12.44 11.46
N GLU A 156 25.35 13.61 11.69
CA GLU A 156 26.74 13.87 11.24
C GLU A 156 27.75 12.84 11.78
N GLU A 157 27.55 12.39 13.03
CA GLU A 157 28.41 11.39 13.67
C GLU A 157 28.38 10.02 12.98
N ASP A 158 27.30 9.70 12.27
CA ASP A 158 27.17 8.44 11.56
C ASP A 158 28.07 8.36 10.34
N LYS A 159 28.48 9.52 9.77
CA LYS A 159 29.30 9.59 8.55
C LYS A 159 30.64 8.87 8.69
N THR A 160 31.21 8.86 9.89
CA THR A 160 32.50 8.25 10.18
C THR A 160 32.40 6.79 10.64
N LYS A 161 31.20 6.31 10.98
CA LYS A 161 30.97 4.92 11.40
C LYS A 161 31.16 3.95 10.24
N LYS A 162 31.65 2.76 10.55
CA LYS A 162 31.78 1.68 9.57
C LYS A 162 30.42 1.04 9.28
N ILE A 163 30.26 0.53 8.05
CA ILE A 163 29.01 -0.12 7.63
C ILE A 163 28.65 -1.31 8.53
N CYS A 164 29.64 -2.05 9.05
CA CYS A 164 29.41 -3.18 9.96
C CYS A 164 28.79 -2.78 11.30
N GLU A 165 28.90 -1.52 11.73
CA GLU A 165 28.36 -1.02 12.99
C GLU A 165 26.85 -0.69 12.91
N PHE A 166 26.28 -0.62 11.71
CA PHE A 166 24.88 -0.32 11.48
C PHE A 166 23.99 -1.56 11.55
N SER A 167 22.77 -1.37 12.06
CA SER A 167 21.76 -2.43 12.05
C SER A 167 21.35 -2.82 10.61
N GLY A 168 20.75 -4.00 10.44
CA GLY A 168 20.30 -4.47 9.12
C GLY A 168 19.37 -3.47 8.41
N GLY A 169 18.42 -2.88 9.14
CA GLY A 169 17.52 -1.85 8.59
C GLY A 169 18.25 -0.56 8.21
N GLN A 170 19.24 -0.13 9.00
CA GLN A 170 20.07 1.04 8.66
C GLN A 170 20.93 0.76 7.43
N ARG A 171 21.51 -0.44 7.31
CA ARG A 171 22.27 -0.85 6.11
C ARG A 171 21.38 -0.80 4.85
N THR A 172 20.13 -1.27 4.94
CA THR A 172 19.17 -1.16 3.82
C THR A 172 18.91 0.29 3.44
N LYS A 173 18.75 1.19 4.41
CA LYS A 173 18.61 2.64 4.18
C LYS A 173 19.83 3.23 3.48
N ILE A 174 21.05 2.87 3.90
CA ILE A 174 22.31 3.32 3.30
C ILE A 174 22.41 2.86 1.84
N ALA A 175 22.09 1.59 1.56
CA ALA A 175 22.08 1.04 0.22
C ALA A 175 21.06 1.75 -0.69
N LEU A 176 19.86 2.07 -0.15
CA LEU A 176 18.85 2.83 -0.85
C LEU A 176 19.33 4.25 -1.19
N ILE A 177 19.90 4.97 -0.22
CA ILE A 177 20.46 6.31 -0.45
C ILE A 177 21.52 6.27 -1.56
N LYS A 178 22.48 5.34 -1.47
CA LYS A 178 23.53 5.16 -2.48
C LYS A 178 22.94 4.93 -3.87
N LEU A 179 21.92 4.07 -3.97
CA LEU A 179 21.26 3.77 -5.22
C LEU A 179 20.51 4.99 -5.80
N LEU A 180 19.76 5.73 -4.99
CA LEU A 180 19.03 6.92 -5.43
C LEU A 180 19.99 8.01 -5.93
N LEU A 181 21.09 8.24 -5.21
CA LEU A 181 22.08 9.25 -5.56
C LEU A 181 22.90 8.88 -6.81
N SER A 182 23.00 7.61 -7.18
CA SER A 182 23.66 7.17 -8.42
C SER A 182 22.84 7.48 -9.69
N LYS A 183 21.55 7.84 -9.54
CA LYS A 183 20.64 8.24 -10.64
C LYS A 183 20.68 7.34 -11.88
N PRO A 184 20.49 6.00 -11.76
CA PRO A 184 20.54 5.09 -12.90
C PRO A 184 19.46 5.40 -13.95
N ASP A 185 19.59 4.88 -15.18
CA ASP A 185 18.59 5.08 -16.23
C ASP A 185 17.32 4.26 -16.01
N LEU A 186 17.45 3.12 -15.36
CA LEU A 186 16.37 2.28 -14.85
C LEU A 186 16.59 1.99 -13.38
N LEU A 187 15.72 2.54 -12.53
CA LEU A 187 15.73 2.32 -11.09
C LEU A 187 14.77 1.18 -10.75
N ILE A 188 15.29 0.13 -10.10
CA ILE A 188 14.50 -1.03 -9.66
C ILE A 188 14.50 -1.10 -8.14
N LEU A 189 13.32 -1.04 -7.53
CA LEU A 189 13.11 -1.06 -6.09
C LEU A 189 12.22 -2.24 -5.70
N ASP A 190 12.73 -3.12 -4.84
CA ASP A 190 11.96 -4.23 -4.26
C ASP A 190 11.65 -3.92 -2.79
N GLU A 191 10.37 -3.64 -2.48
CA GLU A 191 9.85 -3.26 -1.16
C GLU A 191 10.65 -2.14 -0.47
N PRO A 192 10.83 -0.96 -1.12
CA PRO A 192 11.69 0.10 -0.59
C PRO A 192 11.15 0.78 0.67
N THR A 193 9.86 0.64 0.95
CA THR A 193 9.19 1.23 2.13
C THR A 193 9.41 0.43 3.41
N ASN A 194 9.87 -0.82 3.30
CA ASN A 194 10.17 -1.64 4.46
C ASN A 194 11.26 -1.01 5.31
N HIS A 195 11.06 -0.94 6.61
CA HIS A 195 11.97 -0.34 7.61
C HIS A 195 12.15 1.18 7.51
N LEU A 196 11.40 1.87 6.63
CA LEU A 196 11.36 3.33 6.59
C LEU A 196 10.27 3.86 7.53
N ASP A 197 10.53 5.00 8.13
CA ASP A 197 9.51 5.76 8.84
C ASP A 197 8.73 6.66 7.86
N ILE A 198 7.61 7.19 8.33
CA ILE A 198 6.69 7.99 7.51
C ILE A 198 7.42 9.17 6.84
N THR A 199 8.32 9.85 7.55
CA THR A 199 9.06 11.00 7.02
C THR A 199 10.03 10.62 5.90
N SER A 200 10.68 9.46 6.03
CA SER A 200 11.55 8.91 4.99
C SER A 200 10.74 8.46 3.76
N ILE A 201 9.55 7.87 3.99
CA ILE A 201 8.64 7.45 2.90
C ILE A 201 8.15 8.66 2.12
N GLU A 202 7.68 9.72 2.79
CA GLU A 202 7.23 10.96 2.15
C GLU A 202 8.32 11.58 1.26
N TRP A 203 9.55 11.66 1.79
CA TRP A 203 10.68 12.16 1.01
C TRP A 203 10.98 11.28 -0.21
N LEU A 204 10.93 9.95 -0.04
CA LEU A 204 11.15 8.99 -1.13
C LEU A 204 10.07 9.14 -2.22
N GLU A 205 8.81 9.31 -1.83
CA GLU A 205 7.70 9.58 -2.76
C GLU A 205 7.95 10.83 -3.60
N ASP A 206 8.31 11.95 -2.95
CA ASP A 206 8.59 13.21 -3.64
C ASP A 206 9.80 13.08 -4.57
N TYR A 207 10.84 12.37 -4.14
CA TYR A 207 12.01 12.08 -4.95
C TYR A 207 11.66 11.26 -6.20
N LEU A 208 10.90 10.17 -6.03
CA LEU A 208 10.48 9.30 -7.14
C LEU A 208 9.46 9.98 -8.06
N ALA A 209 8.58 10.82 -7.51
CA ALA A 209 7.68 11.65 -8.31
C ALA A 209 8.45 12.62 -9.23
N GLY A 210 9.55 13.21 -8.74
CA GLY A 210 10.43 14.08 -9.50
C GLY A 210 11.44 13.36 -10.42
N TYR A 211 11.56 12.04 -10.30
CA TYR A 211 12.56 11.27 -11.06
C TYR A 211 12.25 11.25 -12.56
N GLN A 212 13.22 11.69 -13.40
CA GLN A 212 13.00 11.92 -14.84
C GLN A 212 13.21 10.68 -15.71
N LYS A 213 13.71 9.59 -15.12
CA LYS A 213 14.03 8.34 -15.83
C LYS A 213 13.04 7.22 -15.41
N ALA A 214 13.21 6.03 -15.97
CA ALA A 214 12.30 4.90 -15.71
C ALA A 214 12.47 4.33 -14.30
N ILE A 215 11.34 3.91 -13.71
CA ILE A 215 11.28 3.26 -12.39
C ILE A 215 10.49 1.96 -12.54
N ILE A 216 10.96 0.90 -11.90
CA ILE A 216 10.18 -0.30 -11.60
C ILE A 216 10.16 -0.45 -10.08
N VAL A 217 8.98 -0.55 -9.51
CA VAL A 217 8.82 -0.74 -8.06
C VAL A 217 7.91 -1.92 -7.76
N VAL A 218 8.34 -2.73 -6.81
CA VAL A 218 7.47 -3.69 -6.11
C VAL A 218 7.21 -3.11 -4.74
N SER A 219 5.96 -2.88 -4.37
CA SER A 219 5.59 -2.42 -3.02
C SER A 219 4.19 -2.87 -2.65
N HIS A 220 3.98 -3.07 -1.36
CA HIS A 220 2.69 -3.33 -0.73
C HIS A 220 2.09 -2.09 -0.05
N ASP A 221 2.70 -0.92 -0.23
CA ASP A 221 2.18 0.36 0.23
C ASP A 221 1.38 1.05 -0.89
N ARG A 222 0.06 1.10 -0.71
CA ARG A 222 -0.88 1.64 -1.71
C ARG A 222 -0.72 3.14 -1.88
N ALA A 223 -0.57 3.89 -0.77
CA ALA A 223 -0.40 5.34 -0.79
C ALA A 223 0.89 5.72 -1.51
N PHE A 224 1.96 4.99 -1.24
CA PHE A 224 3.25 5.15 -1.91
C PHE A 224 3.15 4.94 -3.42
N LEU A 225 2.51 3.85 -3.87
CA LEU A 225 2.35 3.57 -5.30
C LEU A 225 1.49 4.62 -6.00
N ASP A 226 0.43 5.06 -5.36
CA ASP A 226 -0.56 5.97 -5.99
C ASP A 226 0.02 7.34 -6.32
N LYS A 227 1.07 7.77 -5.60
CA LYS A 227 1.65 9.11 -5.71
C LYS A 227 2.45 9.33 -7.00
N PHE A 228 3.10 8.31 -7.54
CA PHE A 228 3.99 8.49 -8.70
C PHE A 228 3.84 7.46 -9.82
N VAL A 229 3.20 6.32 -9.58
CA VAL A 229 3.06 5.26 -10.58
C VAL A 229 2.09 5.64 -11.69
N ASN A 230 2.44 5.34 -12.94
CA ASN A 230 1.60 5.57 -14.13
C ASN A 230 1.24 4.30 -14.90
N VAL A 231 1.90 3.16 -14.59
CA VAL A 231 1.60 1.85 -15.17
C VAL A 231 1.67 0.80 -14.07
N VAL A 232 0.68 -0.07 -13.99
CA VAL A 232 0.65 -1.19 -13.05
C VAL A 232 0.65 -2.51 -13.83
N TYR A 233 1.56 -3.40 -13.46
CA TYR A 233 1.58 -4.78 -13.92
C TYR A 233 1.18 -5.70 -12.78
N GLU A 234 0.10 -6.45 -12.98
CA GLU A 234 -0.37 -7.45 -12.04
C GLU A 234 0.12 -8.82 -12.43
N ILE A 235 0.78 -9.53 -11.49
CA ILE A 235 1.14 -10.94 -11.65
C ILE A 235 0.14 -11.78 -10.88
N GLU A 236 -0.66 -12.56 -11.61
CA GLU A 236 -1.66 -13.47 -11.07
C GLU A 236 -1.60 -14.79 -11.83
N ARG A 237 -1.52 -15.93 -11.09
CA ARG A 237 -1.45 -17.29 -11.68
C ARG A 237 -0.37 -17.43 -12.75
N SER A 238 0.84 -16.99 -12.43
CA SER A 238 2.00 -17.04 -13.33
C SER A 238 1.88 -16.20 -14.61
N LYS A 239 0.80 -15.43 -14.79
CA LYS A 239 0.57 -14.53 -15.93
C LYS A 239 0.67 -13.08 -15.51
N ILE A 240 0.95 -12.20 -16.50
CA ILE A 240 1.04 -10.76 -16.26
C ILE A 240 -0.06 -10.01 -17.02
N LYS A 241 -0.63 -9.00 -16.40
CA LYS A 241 -1.62 -8.11 -17.01
C LYS A 241 -1.23 -6.66 -16.78
N LYS A 242 -1.24 -5.86 -17.87
CA LYS A 242 -0.89 -4.44 -17.84
C LYS A 242 -2.14 -3.57 -17.65
N TYR A 243 -2.03 -2.59 -16.75
CA TYR A 243 -3.03 -1.55 -16.53
C TYR A 243 -2.36 -0.18 -16.63
N VAL A 244 -3.01 0.76 -17.32
CA VAL A 244 -2.50 2.13 -17.48
C VAL A 244 -3.21 3.05 -16.49
N GLY A 245 -2.43 3.70 -15.64
CA GLY A 245 -2.89 4.60 -14.59
C GLY A 245 -2.18 4.34 -13.27
N ASN A 246 -2.60 5.07 -12.22
CA ASN A 246 -2.12 4.89 -10.86
C ASN A 246 -2.75 3.64 -10.20
N TYR A 247 -2.36 3.37 -8.96
CA TYR A 247 -2.83 2.19 -8.23
C TYR A 247 -4.34 2.21 -7.98
N THR A 248 -4.92 3.35 -7.61
CA THR A 248 -6.37 3.52 -7.40
C THR A 248 -7.16 3.18 -8.68
N LYS A 249 -6.71 3.70 -9.84
CA LYS A 249 -7.34 3.39 -11.14
C LYS A 249 -7.22 1.91 -11.51
N PHE A 250 -6.09 1.28 -11.18
CA PHE A 250 -5.90 -0.16 -11.36
C PHE A 250 -6.97 -0.94 -10.61
N ILE A 251 -7.18 -0.66 -9.30
CA ILE A 251 -8.18 -1.37 -8.48
C ILE A 251 -9.59 -1.18 -9.07
N GLN A 252 -9.99 0.05 -9.39
CA GLN A 252 -11.30 0.33 -10.00
C GLN A 252 -11.49 -0.45 -11.32
N THR A 253 -10.46 -0.46 -12.18
CA THR A 253 -10.53 -1.18 -13.45
C THR A 253 -10.60 -2.70 -13.23
N LYS A 254 -9.88 -3.22 -12.24
CA LYS A 254 -9.91 -4.65 -11.88
C LYS A 254 -11.30 -5.05 -11.39
N GLU A 255 -11.92 -4.26 -10.52
CA GLU A 255 -13.28 -4.50 -10.02
C GLU A 255 -14.32 -4.49 -11.15
N LEU A 256 -14.29 -3.48 -12.00
CA LEU A 256 -15.18 -3.41 -13.17
C LEU A 256 -15.03 -4.60 -14.12
N ASN A 257 -13.78 -5.02 -14.40
CA ASN A 257 -13.54 -6.19 -15.22
C ASN A 257 -14.07 -7.47 -14.57
N TYR A 258 -13.86 -7.63 -13.26
CA TYR A 258 -14.39 -8.76 -12.51
C TYR A 258 -15.91 -8.83 -12.53
N GLU A 259 -16.60 -7.71 -12.32
CA GLU A 259 -18.06 -7.65 -12.41
C GLU A 259 -18.57 -8.02 -13.81
N LYS A 260 -17.86 -7.56 -14.85
CA LYS A 260 -18.17 -7.91 -16.23
C LYS A 260 -17.98 -9.41 -16.49
N ASP A 261 -16.82 -9.94 -16.13
CA ASP A 261 -16.50 -11.36 -16.31
C ASP A 261 -17.48 -12.26 -15.54
N LEU A 262 -17.94 -11.80 -14.36
CA LEU A 262 -18.94 -12.51 -13.57
C LEU A 262 -20.33 -12.51 -14.24
N LYS A 263 -20.74 -11.39 -14.86
CA LYS A 263 -21.97 -11.31 -15.63
C LYS A 263 -21.91 -12.22 -16.85
N ASP A 264 -20.80 -12.17 -17.58
CA ASP A 264 -20.59 -13.00 -18.76
C ASP A 264 -20.58 -14.50 -18.41
N TYR A 265 -19.93 -14.87 -17.30
CA TYR A 265 -19.96 -16.25 -16.79
C TYR A 265 -21.38 -16.71 -16.41
N LYS A 266 -22.16 -15.88 -15.71
CA LYS A 266 -23.54 -16.21 -15.34
C LYS A 266 -24.41 -16.40 -16.59
N ALA A 267 -24.34 -15.46 -17.53
CA ALA A 267 -25.09 -15.54 -18.78
C ALA A 267 -24.71 -16.79 -19.60
N HIS A 268 -23.41 -17.11 -19.69
CA HIS A 268 -22.92 -18.30 -20.36
C HIS A 268 -23.42 -19.58 -19.68
N LYS A 269 -23.39 -19.63 -18.34
CA LYS A 269 -23.88 -20.78 -17.58
C LYS A 269 -25.39 -20.98 -17.76
N GLU A 270 -26.18 -19.91 -17.67
CA GLU A 270 -27.64 -19.95 -17.86
C GLU A 270 -28.00 -20.42 -19.30
N GLU A 271 -27.30 -19.92 -20.32
CA GLU A 271 -27.55 -20.36 -21.70
C GLU A 271 -27.13 -21.82 -21.90
N LYS A 272 -26.02 -22.27 -21.31
CA LYS A 272 -25.60 -23.69 -21.35
C LYS A 272 -26.63 -24.60 -20.70
N GLU A 273 -27.14 -24.23 -19.51
CA GLU A 273 -28.20 -24.95 -18.79
C GLU A 273 -29.51 -24.99 -19.60
N ARG A 274 -29.89 -23.84 -20.20
CA ARG A 274 -31.07 -23.75 -21.08
C ARG A 274 -30.96 -24.66 -22.31
N LEU A 275 -29.82 -24.65 -22.98
CA LEU A 275 -29.57 -25.52 -24.12
C LEU A 275 -29.58 -27.01 -23.71
N GLN A 276 -29.05 -27.34 -22.55
CA GLN A 276 -29.06 -28.70 -22.00
C GLN A 276 -30.49 -29.17 -21.74
N VAL A 277 -31.32 -28.39 -21.06
CA VAL A 277 -32.73 -28.70 -20.82
C VAL A 277 -33.51 -28.92 -22.12
N LEU A 278 -33.24 -28.09 -23.15
CA LEU A 278 -33.85 -28.25 -24.47
C LEU A 278 -33.39 -29.54 -25.16
N ALA A 279 -32.10 -29.86 -25.12
CA ALA A 279 -31.54 -31.08 -25.68
C ALA A 279 -32.16 -32.32 -25.03
N ASP A 280 -32.26 -32.33 -23.68
CA ASP A 280 -32.85 -33.45 -22.94
C ASP A 280 -34.34 -33.62 -23.25
N ARG A 281 -35.10 -32.51 -23.37
CA ARG A 281 -36.53 -32.52 -23.73
C ARG A 281 -36.75 -33.08 -25.15
N PHE A 282 -35.85 -32.82 -26.09
CA PHE A 282 -35.95 -33.32 -27.47
C PHE A 282 -35.39 -34.72 -27.64
N ARG A 283 -34.50 -35.19 -26.77
CA ARG A 283 -33.86 -36.52 -26.81
C ARG A 283 -34.86 -37.67 -26.84
N TYR A 284 -35.97 -37.51 -26.11
CA TYR A 284 -37.02 -38.57 -26.00
C TYR A 284 -38.01 -38.59 -27.15
N LYS A 285 -37.90 -37.68 -28.17
CA LYS A 285 -38.79 -37.66 -29.32
C LYS A 285 -38.01 -38.02 -30.58
N ALA A 286 -38.28 -39.18 -31.20
CA ALA A 286 -37.54 -39.68 -32.38
C ALA A 286 -37.49 -38.68 -33.55
N THR A 287 -38.58 -37.93 -33.80
CA THR A 287 -38.67 -36.88 -34.85
C THR A 287 -37.79 -35.64 -34.56
N LYS A 288 -37.33 -35.44 -33.33
CA LYS A 288 -36.54 -34.27 -32.92
C LYS A 288 -35.11 -34.63 -32.48
N ALA A 289 -34.66 -35.88 -32.69
CA ALA A 289 -33.32 -36.33 -32.31
C ALA A 289 -32.20 -35.50 -32.98
N LYS A 290 -32.36 -35.09 -34.25
CA LYS A 290 -31.42 -34.21 -34.97
C LYS A 290 -31.30 -32.82 -34.30
N MET A 291 -32.41 -32.25 -33.77
CA MET A 291 -32.39 -30.99 -33.05
C MET A 291 -31.66 -31.11 -31.70
N ALA A 292 -31.88 -32.23 -30.98
CA ALA A 292 -31.15 -32.52 -29.74
C ALA A 292 -29.63 -32.58 -29.99
N GLN A 293 -29.18 -33.30 -31.02
CA GLN A 293 -27.77 -33.38 -31.42
C GLN A 293 -27.21 -32.02 -31.81
N SER A 294 -27.98 -31.16 -32.50
CA SER A 294 -27.56 -29.82 -32.88
C SER A 294 -27.34 -28.94 -31.63
N LYS A 295 -28.21 -29.05 -30.60
CA LYS A 295 -28.07 -28.32 -29.33
C LYS A 295 -26.87 -28.80 -28.51
N LEU A 296 -26.63 -30.11 -28.46
CA LEU A 296 -25.43 -30.67 -27.82
C LEU A 296 -24.14 -30.18 -28.49
N LYS A 297 -24.09 -30.20 -29.83
CA LYS A 297 -22.95 -29.62 -30.59
C LYS A 297 -22.78 -28.13 -30.36
N GLN A 298 -23.86 -27.39 -30.08
CA GLN A 298 -23.78 -25.97 -29.71
C GLN A 298 -23.16 -25.80 -28.31
N ILE A 299 -23.54 -26.63 -27.34
CA ILE A 299 -22.94 -26.67 -26.01
C ILE A 299 -21.44 -26.98 -26.08
N ASP A 300 -21.06 -28.01 -26.89
CA ASP A 300 -19.65 -28.39 -27.06
C ASP A 300 -18.82 -27.25 -27.69
N ARG A 301 -19.41 -26.49 -28.62
CA ARG A 301 -18.75 -25.30 -29.22
C ARG A 301 -18.64 -24.12 -28.29
N MET A 302 -19.54 -23.96 -27.31
CA MET A 302 -19.48 -22.90 -26.32
C MET A 302 -18.30 -23.07 -25.37
N GLY A 303 -17.82 -24.31 -25.18
CA GLY A 303 -16.73 -24.61 -24.25
C GLY A 303 -17.12 -24.39 -22.79
N ASP A 304 -16.14 -24.51 -21.92
CA ASP A 304 -16.28 -24.17 -20.51
C ASP A 304 -15.61 -22.82 -20.26
N LEU A 305 -16.34 -21.87 -19.71
CA LEU A 305 -15.78 -20.66 -19.15
C LEU A 305 -15.44 -20.92 -17.68
N ASP A 306 -14.19 -20.69 -17.30
CA ASP A 306 -13.79 -20.74 -15.92
C ASP A 306 -14.55 -19.68 -15.12
N LYS A 307 -15.06 -20.07 -13.97
CA LYS A 307 -15.69 -19.12 -13.06
C LYS A 307 -14.68 -18.05 -12.68
N PRO A 308 -14.98 -16.75 -12.92
CA PRO A 308 -14.14 -15.69 -12.42
C PRO A 308 -14.02 -15.85 -10.91
N GLU A 309 -12.83 -16.14 -10.43
CA GLU A 309 -12.63 -16.13 -8.98
C GLU A 309 -12.74 -14.70 -8.53
N SER A 310 -13.58 -14.46 -7.52
CA SER A 310 -13.55 -13.18 -6.80
C SER A 310 -12.09 -12.90 -6.48
N ALA A 311 -11.64 -11.67 -6.73
CA ALA A 311 -10.44 -11.19 -6.07
C ALA A 311 -10.56 -11.70 -4.65
N ASP A 312 -9.62 -12.54 -4.18
CA ASP A 312 -9.74 -13.31 -2.94
C ASP A 312 -10.08 -12.37 -1.78
N THR A 313 -11.34 -11.98 -1.71
CA THR A 313 -11.94 -11.33 -0.56
C THR A 313 -12.23 -12.44 0.45
N ARG A 314 -11.19 -13.22 0.76
CA ARG A 314 -11.23 -14.04 1.97
C ARG A 314 -11.22 -13.05 3.12
N VAL A 315 -12.39 -12.54 3.42
CA VAL A 315 -12.64 -11.80 4.65
C VAL A 315 -12.40 -12.79 5.78
N PHE A 316 -11.62 -12.40 6.77
CA PHE A 316 -11.59 -13.17 8.00
C PHE A 316 -13.03 -13.42 8.44
N GLY A 317 -13.46 -14.68 8.39
CA GLY A 317 -14.88 -15.07 8.53
C GLY A 317 -15.43 -15.02 9.96
N MET A 318 -14.61 -14.53 10.93
CA MET A 318 -15.01 -14.45 12.33
C MET A 318 -15.46 -13.03 12.69
N SER A 319 -16.70 -12.93 13.20
CA SER A 319 -17.08 -11.78 14.05
C SER A 319 -16.39 -11.97 15.40
N ILE A 320 -15.43 -11.07 15.72
CA ILE A 320 -14.64 -11.21 16.95
C ILE A 320 -15.24 -10.28 18.00
N LYS A 321 -16.20 -10.85 18.76
CA LYS A 321 -16.68 -10.21 19.98
C LYS A 321 -15.76 -10.62 21.12
N PRO A 322 -15.36 -9.69 22.00
CA PRO A 322 -14.63 -10.02 23.21
C PRO A 322 -15.37 -11.06 24.07
N ARG A 323 -14.62 -11.92 24.75
CA ARG A 323 -15.19 -12.93 25.66
C ARG A 323 -15.86 -12.28 26.86
N ILE A 324 -15.24 -11.22 27.40
CA ILE A 324 -15.69 -10.43 28.54
C ILE A 324 -15.65 -8.97 28.14
N GLU A 325 -16.64 -8.22 28.51
CA GLU A 325 -16.62 -6.76 28.30
C GLU A 325 -15.75 -6.07 29.33
N SER A 326 -14.87 -5.16 28.89
CA SER A 326 -14.07 -4.32 29.78
C SER A 326 -14.91 -3.24 30.44
N GLY A 327 -14.42 -2.68 31.55
CA GLY A 327 -14.96 -1.45 32.10
C GLY A 327 -14.85 -0.26 31.14
N HIS A 328 -15.48 0.88 31.47
CA HIS A 328 -15.48 2.07 30.61
C HIS A 328 -14.06 2.64 30.40
N GLU A 329 -13.25 2.76 31.46
CA GLU A 329 -11.83 3.12 31.38
C GLU A 329 -11.03 1.83 31.24
N VAL A 330 -10.35 1.64 30.11
CA VAL A 330 -9.58 0.43 29.80
C VAL A 330 -8.14 0.56 30.26
N LEU A 331 -7.54 1.74 30.06
CA LEU A 331 -6.16 2.03 30.42
C LEU A 331 -5.98 3.49 30.78
N SER A 332 -5.24 3.77 31.85
CA SER A 332 -4.83 5.12 32.29
C SER A 332 -3.32 5.17 32.47
N ALA A 333 -2.65 5.97 31.66
CA ALA A 333 -1.22 6.23 31.75
C ALA A 333 -1.00 7.67 32.27
N ASN A 334 -0.42 7.80 33.45
CA ASN A 334 -0.23 9.10 34.11
C ASN A 334 1.25 9.42 34.24
N ASN A 335 1.68 10.52 33.58
CA ASN A 335 3.03 11.06 33.61
C ASN A 335 4.10 9.98 33.41
N ILE A 336 3.88 9.10 32.42
CA ILE A 336 4.80 8.02 32.13
C ILE A 336 6.03 8.54 31.38
N GLU A 337 7.21 8.09 31.83
CA GLU A 337 8.49 8.26 31.13
C GLU A 337 8.96 6.89 30.69
N ILE A 338 9.09 6.73 29.37
CA ILE A 338 9.49 5.47 28.73
C ILE A 338 10.90 5.56 28.18
N GLY A 339 11.64 4.47 28.22
CA GLY A 339 13.01 4.37 27.73
C GLY A 339 13.73 3.16 28.31
N TYR A 340 15.02 3.08 28.07
CA TYR A 340 15.93 2.10 28.67
C TYR A 340 16.87 2.85 29.64
N ASP A 341 18.08 3.19 29.20
CA ASP A 341 19.04 3.96 30.01
C ASP A 341 18.73 5.47 29.99
N LYS A 342 18.03 5.93 28.97
CA LYS A 342 17.64 7.34 28.80
C LYS A 342 16.14 7.43 28.55
N VAL A 343 15.53 8.53 29.02
CA VAL A 343 14.13 8.85 28.72
C VAL A 343 13.99 9.16 27.24
N LEU A 344 13.22 8.35 26.53
CA LEU A 344 12.91 8.57 25.12
C LEU A 344 11.74 9.52 24.94
N THR A 345 10.68 9.32 25.73
CA THR A 345 9.45 10.10 25.59
C THR A 345 8.68 10.18 26.91
N LYS A 346 7.97 11.29 27.08
CA LYS A 346 7.04 11.54 28.21
C LYS A 346 5.64 11.74 27.69
N LEU A 347 4.65 11.09 28.29
CA LEU A 347 3.26 11.28 27.92
C LEU A 347 2.28 10.91 29.03
N SER A 348 1.04 11.41 28.88
CA SER A 348 -0.12 11.02 29.69
C SER A 348 -1.32 10.85 28.78
N PHE A 349 -2.05 9.74 28.90
CA PHE A 349 -3.25 9.50 28.12
C PHE A 349 -4.18 8.50 28.80
N LYS A 350 -5.43 8.50 28.36
CA LYS A 350 -6.45 7.57 28.81
C LYS A 350 -7.11 6.93 27.61
N VAL A 351 -7.40 5.65 27.71
CA VAL A 351 -8.07 4.84 26.71
C VAL A 351 -9.39 4.35 27.26
N PHE A 352 -10.45 4.60 26.51
CA PHE A 352 -11.80 4.17 26.86
C PHE A 352 -12.23 2.96 26.02
N LYS A 353 -13.28 2.28 26.44
CA LYS A 353 -13.85 1.13 25.73
C LYS A 353 -14.25 1.53 24.31
N GLY A 354 -13.76 0.78 23.32
CA GLY A 354 -14.01 1.03 21.91
C GLY A 354 -13.08 2.04 21.23
N ASP A 355 -12.17 2.67 21.99
CA ASP A 355 -11.15 3.55 21.41
C ASP A 355 -10.19 2.77 20.52
N ARG A 356 -9.73 3.43 19.45
CA ARG A 356 -8.76 2.91 18.49
C ARG A 356 -7.60 3.89 18.36
N PHE A 357 -6.54 3.66 19.14
CA PHE A 357 -5.35 4.50 19.15
C PHE A 357 -4.32 4.05 18.14
N GLY A 358 -4.04 4.89 17.14
CA GLY A 358 -2.89 4.75 16.25
C GLY A 358 -1.68 5.51 16.80
N ILE A 359 -0.54 4.84 16.93
CA ILE A 359 0.72 5.43 17.36
C ILE A 359 1.60 5.63 16.13
N ILE A 360 1.97 6.90 15.88
CA ILE A 360 2.75 7.32 14.73
C ILE A 360 4.00 8.11 15.17
N GLY A 361 4.98 8.21 14.26
CA GLY A 361 6.22 8.98 14.51
C GLY A 361 7.45 8.30 13.91
N GLY A 362 8.61 8.96 14.02
CA GLY A 362 9.89 8.47 13.51
C GLY A 362 10.37 7.16 14.17
N ASN A 363 11.34 6.51 13.54
CA ASN A 363 11.96 5.32 14.12
C ASN A 363 12.84 5.70 15.30
N GLY A 364 12.91 4.82 16.31
CA GLY A 364 13.73 5.04 17.49
C GLY A 364 13.13 5.96 18.58
N LEU A 365 11.98 6.58 18.34
CA LEU A 365 11.34 7.49 19.30
C LEU A 365 10.64 6.79 20.48
N GLY A 366 10.61 5.45 20.51
CA GLY A 366 10.06 4.70 21.64
C GLY A 366 8.64 4.17 21.45
N LYS A 367 8.09 4.12 20.21
CA LYS A 367 6.75 3.60 19.91
C LYS A 367 6.55 2.17 20.41
N SER A 368 7.38 1.23 19.95
CA SER A 368 7.34 -0.17 20.41
C SER A 368 7.71 -0.31 21.88
N THR A 369 8.55 0.59 22.41
CA THR A 369 8.87 0.62 23.85
C THR A 369 7.62 0.96 24.67
N LEU A 370 6.78 1.91 24.20
CA LEU A 370 5.50 2.20 24.84
C LEU A 370 4.61 0.96 24.89
N LEU A 371 4.43 0.26 23.77
CA LEU A 371 3.62 -0.95 23.76
C LEU A 371 4.17 -2.03 24.69
N LYS A 372 5.49 -2.23 24.70
CA LYS A 372 6.16 -3.18 25.61
C LYS A 372 6.02 -2.77 27.08
N SER A 373 6.02 -1.47 27.39
CA SER A 373 5.80 -0.98 28.75
C SER A 373 4.34 -1.14 29.18
N ILE A 374 3.37 -0.98 28.27
CA ILE A 374 1.96 -1.24 28.55
C ILE A 374 1.74 -2.72 28.92
N VAL A 375 2.38 -3.66 28.22
CA VAL A 375 2.29 -5.10 28.54
C VAL A 375 3.31 -5.57 29.58
N GLU A 376 3.95 -4.66 30.31
CA GLU A 376 4.89 -4.91 31.40
C GLU A 376 6.15 -5.70 31.01
N LYS A 377 6.47 -5.77 29.70
CA LYS A 377 7.73 -6.39 29.22
C LYS A 377 8.95 -5.50 29.42
N VAL A 378 8.76 -4.17 29.48
CA VAL A 378 9.80 -3.17 29.74
C VAL A 378 9.33 -2.29 30.89
N PRO A 379 10.13 -2.13 31.97
CA PRO A 379 9.74 -1.29 33.10
C PRO A 379 9.67 0.18 32.67
N LEU A 380 8.77 0.92 33.30
CA LEU A 380 8.70 2.39 33.20
C LEU A 380 9.87 3.02 33.97
N ILE A 381 10.45 4.08 33.41
CA ILE A 381 11.42 4.91 34.16
C ILE A 381 10.69 5.70 35.25
N LYS A 382 9.51 6.26 34.93
CA LYS A 382 8.66 7.01 35.84
C LYS A 382 7.19 6.89 35.42
N GLY A 383 6.30 7.22 36.38
CA GLY A 383 4.85 7.23 36.14
C GLY A 383 4.19 5.91 36.49
N VAL A 384 2.91 5.80 36.19
CA VAL A 384 2.09 4.61 36.50
C VAL A 384 1.12 4.35 35.35
N ILE A 385 1.05 3.10 34.93
CA ILE A 385 -0.01 2.59 34.05
C ILE A 385 -0.98 1.78 34.91
N LYS A 386 -2.28 2.04 34.75
CA LYS A 386 -3.34 1.30 35.43
C LYS A 386 -4.30 0.76 34.39
N PHE A 387 -4.62 -0.52 34.52
CA PHE A 387 -5.68 -1.14 33.71
C PHE A 387 -7.02 -0.99 34.45
N GLY A 388 -8.08 -0.87 33.67
CA GLY A 388 -9.44 -0.91 34.13
C GLY A 388 -9.89 -2.30 34.59
N THR A 389 -11.17 -2.43 34.95
CA THR A 389 -11.75 -3.72 35.35
C THR A 389 -11.93 -4.64 34.14
N ASN A 390 -11.69 -5.93 34.35
CA ASN A 390 -11.90 -7.00 33.34
C ASN A 390 -11.16 -6.80 32.01
N VAL A 391 -9.95 -6.21 32.04
CA VAL A 391 -9.15 -6.04 30.81
C VAL A 391 -8.38 -7.31 30.50
N GLU A 392 -8.68 -7.90 29.33
CA GLU A 392 -7.95 -9.04 28.76
C GLU A 392 -7.16 -8.56 27.54
N ILE A 393 -5.83 -8.70 27.61
CA ILE A 393 -4.90 -8.16 26.61
C ILE A 393 -4.55 -9.24 25.59
N GLY A 394 -4.71 -8.93 24.30
CA GLY A 394 -4.10 -9.65 23.18
C GLY A 394 -2.94 -8.84 22.61
N TYR A 395 -1.70 -9.30 22.81
CA TYR A 395 -0.51 -8.60 22.36
C TYR A 395 0.13 -9.27 21.15
N PHE A 396 0.29 -8.53 20.06
CA PHE A 396 1.03 -8.93 18.87
C PHE A 396 2.39 -8.21 18.85
N ASP A 397 3.47 -8.97 18.92
CA ASP A 397 4.84 -8.48 18.84
C ASP A 397 5.49 -8.93 17.52
N GLN A 398 6.02 -8.01 16.77
CA GLN A 398 6.70 -8.29 15.49
C GLN A 398 7.85 -9.30 15.64
N GLN A 399 8.59 -9.28 16.76
CA GLN A 399 9.70 -10.18 16.99
C GLN A 399 9.25 -11.61 17.28
N THR A 400 8.10 -11.80 17.92
CA THR A 400 7.61 -13.14 18.30
C THR A 400 7.20 -13.97 17.08
N ALA A 401 6.86 -13.33 15.97
CA ALA A 401 6.54 -14.02 14.71
C ALA A 401 7.77 -14.72 14.08
N THR A 402 8.98 -14.37 14.49
CA THR A 402 10.24 -14.89 13.93
C THR A 402 11.03 -15.83 14.85
N VAL A 403 10.68 -15.91 16.14
CA VAL A 403 11.41 -16.67 17.16
C VAL A 403 10.73 -18.00 17.47
N ASN A 404 11.51 -19.11 17.53
CA ASN A 404 11.09 -20.48 17.83
C ASN A 404 10.25 -21.17 16.73
N ILE A 405 10.83 -21.29 15.54
CA ILE A 405 10.25 -22.14 14.49
C ILE A 405 10.63 -23.59 14.82
N LYS A 406 9.75 -24.28 15.52
CA LYS A 406 9.82 -25.75 15.67
C LYS A 406 9.57 -26.40 14.30
N ASP A 407 10.10 -27.58 14.08
CA ASP A 407 9.78 -28.38 12.90
C ASP A 407 8.41 -29.04 13.07
N GLN A 408 7.38 -28.24 12.82
CA GLN A 408 5.96 -28.56 13.01
C GLN A 408 5.13 -27.93 11.89
N THR A 409 4.02 -28.55 11.57
CA THR A 409 3.01 -27.98 10.67
C THR A 409 2.22 -26.85 11.36
N VAL A 410 1.55 -26.00 10.56
CA VAL A 410 0.64 -24.95 11.05
C VAL A 410 -0.43 -25.54 11.95
N LEU A 411 -1.01 -26.67 11.54
CA LEU A 411 -2.08 -27.34 12.28
C LEU A 411 -1.59 -27.90 13.62
N GLU A 412 -0.47 -28.60 13.63
CA GLU A 412 0.14 -29.16 14.86
C GLU A 412 0.48 -28.05 15.84
N ASN A 413 1.05 -26.98 15.37
CA ASN A 413 1.39 -25.82 16.19
C ASN A 413 0.16 -25.11 16.77
N PHE A 414 -0.94 -25.05 16.00
CA PHE A 414 -2.20 -24.50 16.50
C PHE A 414 -2.82 -25.38 17.58
N ILE A 415 -2.86 -26.70 17.38
CA ILE A 415 -3.39 -27.67 18.36
C ILE A 415 -2.52 -27.70 19.62
N GLU A 416 -1.19 -27.61 19.51
CA GLU A 416 -0.29 -27.49 20.68
C GLU A 416 -0.64 -26.27 21.55
N CYS A 417 -1.01 -25.14 20.91
CA CYS A 417 -1.43 -23.93 21.64
C CYS A 417 -2.84 -24.04 22.23
N PHE A 418 -3.73 -24.83 21.63
CA PHE A 418 -5.15 -24.98 22.00
C PHE A 418 -5.54 -26.46 22.03
N PRO A 419 -5.10 -27.22 23.05
CA PRO A 419 -5.36 -28.67 23.14
C PRO A 419 -6.84 -29.03 23.27
N GLU A 420 -7.70 -28.07 23.64
CA GLU A 420 -9.13 -28.22 23.75
C GLU A 420 -9.86 -28.29 22.40
N GLU A 421 -9.19 -27.85 21.32
CA GLU A 421 -9.79 -27.83 19.98
C GLU A 421 -9.57 -29.18 19.25
N ASP A 422 -10.62 -29.71 18.65
CA ASP A 422 -10.48 -30.84 17.76
C ASP A 422 -9.86 -30.43 16.41
N THR A 423 -9.32 -31.38 15.67
CA THR A 423 -8.66 -31.18 14.39
C THR A 423 -9.55 -30.47 13.36
N GLN A 424 -10.87 -30.77 13.38
CA GLN A 424 -11.82 -30.20 12.43
C GLN A 424 -12.08 -28.71 12.75
N ASN A 425 -12.26 -28.39 14.04
CA ASN A 425 -12.48 -27.02 14.48
C ASN A 425 -11.22 -26.17 14.31
N ALA A 426 -10.05 -26.72 14.62
CA ALA A 426 -8.76 -26.09 14.34
C ALA A 426 -8.61 -25.70 12.85
N ARG A 427 -8.95 -26.60 11.92
CA ARG A 427 -8.96 -26.29 10.47
C ARG A 427 -9.97 -25.22 10.10
N ASN A 428 -11.16 -25.22 10.69
CA ASN A 428 -12.17 -24.19 10.43
C ASN A 428 -11.68 -22.81 10.89
N ILE A 429 -11.06 -22.73 12.06
CA ILE A 429 -10.50 -21.50 12.60
C ILE A 429 -9.35 -21.00 11.70
N LEU A 430 -8.39 -21.86 11.37
CA LEU A 430 -7.29 -21.54 10.47
C LEU A 430 -7.80 -21.12 9.08
N GLY A 431 -8.84 -21.79 8.57
CA GLY A 431 -9.52 -21.43 7.32
C GLY A 431 -10.13 -20.02 7.36
N ALA A 432 -10.71 -19.62 8.52
CA ALA A 432 -11.21 -18.26 8.71
C ALA A 432 -10.08 -17.19 8.65
N PHE A 433 -8.83 -17.58 8.90
CA PHE A 433 -7.64 -16.74 8.76
C PHE A 433 -6.89 -16.96 7.43
N CYS A 434 -7.62 -17.45 6.42
CA CYS A 434 -7.10 -17.61 5.06
C CYS A 434 -5.98 -18.65 4.90
N PHE A 435 -5.93 -19.67 5.76
CA PHE A 435 -5.15 -20.88 5.50
C PHE A 435 -6.00 -21.86 4.69
N SER A 436 -5.59 -22.16 3.44
CA SER A 436 -6.28 -23.12 2.58
C SER A 436 -6.13 -24.55 3.11
N GLN A 437 -6.85 -25.51 2.51
CA GLN A 437 -6.78 -26.92 2.94
C GLN A 437 -5.36 -27.47 2.97
N ASP A 438 -4.51 -27.07 2.02
CA ASP A 438 -3.12 -27.53 1.93
C ASP A 438 -2.16 -26.69 2.79
N ASP A 439 -2.46 -25.41 3.01
CA ASP A 439 -1.61 -24.51 3.79
C ASP A 439 -1.48 -24.91 5.26
N VAL A 440 -2.49 -25.59 5.82
CA VAL A 440 -2.46 -26.04 7.22
C VAL A 440 -1.42 -27.14 7.48
N PHE A 441 -0.96 -27.81 6.42
CA PHE A 441 0.09 -28.84 6.48
C PHE A 441 1.49 -28.34 6.15
N LYS A 442 1.64 -27.05 5.76
CA LYS A 442 2.95 -26.45 5.58
C LYS A 442 3.73 -26.40 6.89
N ASN A 443 5.04 -26.64 6.81
CA ASN A 443 5.92 -26.43 7.95
C ASN A 443 6.02 -24.94 8.28
N LEU A 444 6.13 -24.61 9.57
CA LEU A 444 6.28 -23.23 10.03
C LEU A 444 7.49 -22.51 9.42
N GLN A 445 8.53 -23.27 9.06
CA GLN A 445 9.73 -22.74 8.42
C GLN A 445 9.44 -22.22 7.01
N ASP A 446 8.54 -22.89 6.28
CA ASP A 446 8.21 -22.59 4.89
C ASP A 446 7.18 -21.45 4.75
N LEU A 447 6.63 -20.97 5.87
CA LEU A 447 5.68 -19.87 5.86
C LEU A 447 6.35 -18.55 5.48
N SER A 448 5.72 -17.83 4.57
CA SER A 448 6.03 -16.43 4.29
C SER A 448 5.84 -15.55 5.53
N GLY A 449 6.48 -14.37 5.56
CA GLY A 449 6.30 -13.41 6.65
C GLY A 449 4.83 -13.08 6.92
N GLY A 450 4.03 -12.86 5.88
CA GLY A 450 2.60 -12.57 6.02
C GLY A 450 1.77 -13.75 6.54
N GLU A 451 2.13 -15.00 6.20
CA GLU A 451 1.48 -16.19 6.75
C GLU A 451 1.79 -16.36 8.24
N LYS A 452 3.03 -16.08 8.66
CA LYS A 452 3.44 -16.08 10.07
C LYS A 452 2.65 -15.06 10.89
N VAL A 453 2.49 -13.84 10.37
CA VAL A 453 1.67 -12.79 11.00
C VAL A 453 0.21 -13.24 11.13
N ARG A 454 -0.39 -13.82 10.08
CA ARG A 454 -1.77 -14.34 10.10
C ARG A 454 -1.96 -15.44 11.14
N LEU A 455 -1.02 -16.38 11.25
CA LEU A 455 -1.06 -17.44 12.25
C LEU A 455 -1.02 -16.88 13.67
N GLN A 456 -0.13 -15.93 13.92
CA GLN A 456 0.00 -15.31 15.23
C GLN A 456 -1.26 -14.51 15.61
N LEU A 457 -1.83 -13.75 14.67
CA LEU A 457 -3.11 -13.05 14.87
C LEU A 457 -4.26 -14.04 15.14
N CYS A 458 -4.29 -15.17 14.41
CA CYS A 458 -5.26 -16.24 14.66
C CYS A 458 -5.21 -16.72 16.11
N LYS A 459 -4.01 -16.99 16.65
CA LYS A 459 -3.82 -17.45 18.02
C LYS A 459 -4.27 -16.41 19.05
N ILE A 460 -3.93 -15.12 18.83
CA ILE A 460 -4.31 -14.03 19.75
C ILE A 460 -5.84 -13.86 19.77
N LEU A 461 -6.45 -13.82 18.60
CA LEU A 461 -7.88 -13.54 18.45
C LEU A 461 -8.78 -14.72 18.84
N LYS A 462 -8.24 -15.96 18.82
CA LYS A 462 -8.93 -17.15 19.36
C LYS A 462 -9.32 -16.97 20.82
N ASN A 463 -8.49 -16.29 21.61
CA ASN A 463 -8.75 -16.00 23.02
C ASN A 463 -9.79 -14.89 23.24
N LYS A 464 -10.26 -14.21 22.18
CA LYS A 464 -11.26 -13.14 22.20
C LYS A 464 -10.96 -12.04 23.24
N PRO A 465 -9.75 -11.45 23.23
CA PRO A 465 -9.39 -10.37 24.16
C PRO A 465 -10.30 -9.16 23.94
N ASN A 466 -10.37 -8.24 24.93
CA ASN A 466 -11.11 -6.97 24.80
C ASN A 466 -10.20 -5.76 24.59
N LEU A 467 -8.87 -5.92 24.77
CA LEU A 467 -7.86 -4.94 24.40
C LEU A 467 -6.83 -5.60 23.48
N LEU A 468 -6.76 -5.14 22.23
CA LEU A 468 -5.73 -5.54 21.28
C LEU A 468 -4.60 -4.52 21.25
N ILE A 469 -3.37 -5.00 21.41
CA ILE A 469 -2.15 -4.21 21.29
C ILE A 469 -1.32 -4.81 20.15
N LEU A 470 -1.11 -4.01 19.07
CA LEU A 470 -0.49 -4.51 17.83
C LEU A 470 0.76 -3.68 17.49
N ASP A 471 1.92 -4.32 17.40
CA ASP A 471 3.19 -3.68 17.01
C ASP A 471 3.51 -4.02 15.55
N GLU A 472 3.32 -3.06 14.63
CA GLU A 472 3.53 -3.16 13.19
C GLU A 472 2.86 -4.38 12.53
N PRO A 473 1.54 -4.58 12.69
CA PRO A 473 0.87 -5.79 12.21
C PRO A 473 0.77 -5.88 10.68
N THR A 474 0.99 -4.80 9.96
CA THR A 474 0.95 -4.72 8.50
C THR A 474 2.27 -5.06 7.81
N ASN A 475 3.37 -5.15 8.58
CA ASN A 475 4.68 -5.46 8.02
C ASN A 475 4.74 -6.87 7.43
N HIS A 476 5.40 -7.01 6.28
CA HIS A 476 5.55 -8.25 5.52
C HIS A 476 4.23 -8.85 5.00
N MET A 477 3.08 -8.16 5.17
CA MET A 477 1.83 -8.60 4.58
C MET A 477 1.70 -8.09 3.14
N ASP A 478 1.18 -8.95 2.27
CA ASP A 478 0.74 -8.50 0.94
C ASP A 478 -0.55 -7.66 1.05
N ILE A 479 -0.90 -6.98 -0.04
CA ILE A 479 -2.05 -6.07 -0.07
C ILE A 479 -3.34 -6.78 0.34
N ILE A 480 -3.52 -8.03 -0.11
CA ILE A 480 -4.72 -8.83 0.22
C ILE A 480 -4.77 -9.16 1.71
N GLY A 481 -3.63 -9.51 2.31
CA GLY A 481 -3.52 -9.75 3.74
C GLY A 481 -3.81 -8.50 4.57
N LYS A 482 -3.31 -7.33 4.12
CA LYS A 482 -3.61 -6.04 4.76
C LYS A 482 -5.10 -5.72 4.69
N GLU A 483 -5.75 -5.89 3.54
CA GLU A 483 -7.20 -5.69 3.38
C GLU A 483 -8.03 -6.62 4.27
N ALA A 484 -7.62 -7.86 4.36
CA ALA A 484 -8.29 -8.82 5.24
C ALA A 484 -8.16 -8.41 6.71
N LEU A 485 -6.96 -7.98 7.15
CA LEU A 485 -6.71 -7.48 8.50
C LEU A 485 -7.53 -6.21 8.79
N GLU A 486 -7.56 -5.26 7.87
CA GLU A 486 -8.35 -4.03 7.98
C GLU A 486 -9.84 -4.35 8.20
N LYS A 487 -10.44 -5.16 7.31
CA LYS A 487 -11.85 -5.58 7.40
C LYS A 487 -12.18 -6.31 8.70
N MET A 488 -11.23 -7.07 9.21
CA MET A 488 -11.37 -7.76 10.49
C MET A 488 -11.36 -6.79 11.66
N LEU A 489 -10.39 -5.87 11.71
CA LEU A 489 -10.27 -4.90 12.78
C LEU A 489 -11.39 -3.85 12.76
N GLU A 490 -11.95 -3.52 11.59
CA GLU A 490 -13.16 -2.69 11.47
C GLU A 490 -14.36 -3.32 12.21
N LYS A 491 -14.50 -4.65 12.11
CA LYS A 491 -15.60 -5.40 12.76
C LYS A 491 -15.32 -5.78 14.21
N TYR A 492 -14.11 -5.55 14.70
CA TYR A 492 -13.76 -5.87 16.07
C TYR A 492 -14.41 -4.88 17.04
N GLU A 493 -15.15 -5.41 18.04
CA GLU A 493 -15.95 -4.60 18.99
C GLU A 493 -15.15 -4.20 20.26
N GLY A 494 -13.87 -4.60 20.36
CA GLY A 494 -13.00 -4.23 21.49
C GLY A 494 -12.21 -2.94 21.25
N THR A 495 -11.32 -2.65 22.19
CA THR A 495 -10.39 -1.52 22.17
C THR A 495 -9.10 -1.91 21.46
N ILE A 496 -8.52 -1.01 20.68
CA ILE A 496 -7.31 -1.28 19.89
C ILE A 496 -6.26 -0.19 20.17
N ILE A 497 -5.02 -0.60 20.45
CA ILE A 497 -3.84 0.27 20.44
C ILE A 497 -2.84 -0.33 19.45
N PHE A 498 -2.38 0.43 18.49
CA PHE A 498 -1.46 -0.12 17.49
C PHE A 498 -0.40 0.89 17.03
N VAL A 499 0.77 0.37 16.68
CA VAL A 499 1.82 1.09 15.97
C VAL A 499 1.77 0.65 14.50
N SER A 500 1.76 1.57 13.57
CA SER A 500 1.93 1.27 12.15
C SER A 500 2.53 2.43 11.36
N HIS A 501 3.32 2.11 10.35
CA HIS A 501 3.82 3.03 9.35
C HIS A 501 2.94 3.06 8.07
N ASP A 502 1.93 2.21 8.00
CA ASP A 502 0.97 2.17 6.90
C ASP A 502 -0.11 3.25 7.10
N ARG A 503 0.03 4.36 6.38
CA ARG A 503 -0.88 5.52 6.49
C ARG A 503 -2.32 5.17 6.15
N TYR A 504 -2.53 4.28 5.16
CA TYR A 504 -3.87 3.82 4.79
C TYR A 504 -4.52 3.03 5.92
N PHE A 505 -3.77 2.13 6.53
CA PHE A 505 -4.21 1.35 7.68
C PHE A 505 -4.53 2.23 8.89
N VAL A 506 -3.63 3.19 9.22
CA VAL A 506 -3.85 4.14 10.33
C VAL A 506 -5.11 4.96 10.08
N ASN A 507 -5.26 5.55 8.89
CA ASN A 507 -6.42 6.37 8.55
C ASN A 507 -7.75 5.61 8.61
N LYS A 508 -7.72 4.32 8.29
CA LYS A 508 -8.91 3.47 8.25
C LYS A 508 -9.34 2.94 9.63
N ILE A 509 -8.38 2.65 10.49
CA ILE A 509 -8.64 1.97 11.77
C ILE A 509 -8.63 2.93 12.95
N ALA A 510 -7.73 3.93 13.00
CA ALA A 510 -7.59 4.83 14.13
C ALA A 510 -8.72 5.88 14.17
N ASN A 511 -9.25 6.15 15.37
CA ASN A 511 -10.07 7.31 15.67
C ASN A 511 -9.36 8.29 16.61
N ASN A 512 -8.26 7.86 17.23
CA ASN A 512 -7.38 8.68 18.05
C ASN A 512 -5.92 8.44 17.65
N LEU A 513 -5.06 9.46 17.77
CA LEU A 513 -3.65 9.35 17.41
C LEU A 513 -2.75 9.75 18.57
N ILE A 514 -1.62 9.06 18.69
CA ILE A 514 -0.48 9.47 19.52
C ILE A 514 0.69 9.72 18.58
N ALA A 515 1.04 10.99 18.36
CA ALA A 515 2.17 11.37 17.53
C ALA A 515 3.43 11.52 18.39
N PHE A 516 4.46 10.74 18.09
CA PHE A 516 5.77 10.80 18.73
C PHE A 516 6.66 11.81 18.01
N GLU A 517 7.19 12.74 18.81
CA GLU A 517 8.20 13.73 18.41
C GLU A 517 9.46 13.52 19.26
N GLU A 518 10.57 14.18 18.94
CA GLU A 518 11.79 14.08 19.74
C GLU A 518 11.54 14.53 21.18
N GLY A 519 11.67 13.59 22.12
CA GLY A 519 11.54 13.82 23.57
C GLY A 519 10.11 13.98 24.09
N SER A 520 9.08 13.97 23.24
CA SER A 520 7.67 14.13 23.66
C SER A 520 6.72 13.34 22.77
N ALA A 521 5.49 13.16 23.26
CA ALA A 521 4.39 12.64 22.44
C ALA A 521 3.12 13.46 22.70
N ARG A 522 2.37 13.71 21.64
CA ARG A 522 1.10 14.44 21.70
C ARG A 522 -0.06 13.52 21.37
N VAL A 523 -1.15 13.69 22.10
CA VAL A 523 -2.38 12.90 21.92
C VAL A 523 -3.40 13.75 21.17
N TYR A 524 -3.89 13.23 20.07
CA TYR A 524 -4.95 13.81 19.24
C TYR A 524 -6.18 12.92 19.35
N LYS A 525 -7.27 13.45 19.92
CA LYS A 525 -8.52 12.74 20.07
C LYS A 525 -9.46 13.06 18.91
N ASP A 526 -10.27 12.07 18.53
CA ASP A 526 -11.26 12.19 17.45
C ASP A 526 -10.64 12.78 16.17
N THR A 527 -9.40 12.36 15.86
CA THR A 527 -8.61 12.91 14.75
C THR A 527 -8.14 11.79 13.86
N THR A 528 -8.49 11.86 12.57
CA THR A 528 -8.00 10.94 11.55
C THR A 528 -6.56 11.27 11.14
N TYR A 529 -5.88 10.32 10.49
CA TYR A 529 -4.51 10.56 10.00
C TYR A 529 -4.43 11.73 9.01
N VAL A 530 -5.43 11.88 8.14
CA VAL A 530 -5.49 12.96 7.14
C VAL A 530 -5.63 14.33 7.82
N GLU A 531 -6.46 14.43 8.86
CA GLU A 531 -6.61 15.67 9.64
C GLU A 531 -5.33 16.01 10.42
N TYR A 532 -4.66 14.99 10.99
CA TYR A 532 -3.37 15.17 11.66
C TYR A 532 -2.31 15.69 10.68
N GLU A 533 -2.23 15.11 9.48
CA GLU A 533 -1.27 15.53 8.45
C GLU A 533 -1.47 17.01 8.07
N ARG A 534 -2.74 17.43 7.88
CA ARG A 534 -3.10 18.82 7.61
C ARG A 534 -2.67 19.76 8.75
N LEU A 535 -2.99 19.41 10.00
CA LEU A 535 -2.59 20.19 11.17
C LEU A 535 -1.06 20.30 11.32
N SER A 536 -0.36 19.22 11.03
CA SER A 536 1.11 19.18 11.06
C SER A 536 1.74 20.08 10.00
N GLN A 537 1.16 20.13 8.80
CA GLN A 537 1.61 21.01 7.72
C GLN A 537 1.33 22.49 8.03
N GLU A 538 0.18 22.81 8.59
CA GLU A 538 -0.17 24.18 9.01
C GLU A 538 0.80 24.70 10.08
N ASN A 539 1.16 23.87 11.06
CA ASN A 539 2.13 24.22 12.11
C ASN A 539 3.55 24.42 11.55
N LYS A 540 4.01 23.58 10.62
CA LYS A 540 5.33 23.73 9.96
C LYS A 540 5.40 25.00 9.14
N ASN A 541 4.32 25.41 8.48
CA ASN A 541 4.28 26.66 7.69
C ASN A 541 4.32 27.92 8.58
N GLN A 542 3.80 27.84 9.82
CA GLN A 542 3.86 28.96 10.78
C GLN A 542 5.26 29.14 11.38
N GLU A 543 6.08 28.10 11.46
CA GLU A 543 7.46 28.16 11.95
C GLU A 543 8.48 28.69 10.91
N ILE A 544 8.12 28.76 9.63
CA ILE A 544 9.00 29.16 8.52
C ILE A 544 8.97 30.66 8.22
N GLU A 545 8.06 31.47 8.80
CA GLU A 545 8.13 32.93 8.65
C GLU A 545 9.18 33.53 9.61
N PRO A 546 10.37 33.95 9.11
CA PRO A 546 11.35 34.59 9.97
C PRO A 546 10.93 36.03 10.26
N ASN A 547 10.73 36.33 11.52
CA ASN A 547 10.75 37.61 12.20
C ASN A 547 11.24 38.79 11.37
N LYS A 548 10.34 39.57 10.79
CA LYS A 548 10.57 40.97 10.47
C LYS A 548 10.08 41.81 11.63
N GLY A 549 11.06 42.44 12.26
CA GLY A 549 10.97 43.17 13.52
C GLY A 549 9.74 44.07 13.68
N LEU A 550 9.13 43.96 14.82
CA LEU A 550 8.19 44.95 15.34
C LEU A 550 8.60 45.36 16.75
N LYS A 551 8.75 46.67 16.87
CA LYS A 551 9.04 47.37 18.09
C LYS A 551 7.94 47.16 19.13
N THR A 552 8.39 46.95 20.35
CA THR A 552 7.61 46.94 21.58
C THR A 552 6.75 48.19 21.75
N THR A 553 5.44 48.00 21.90
CA THR A 553 4.59 48.86 22.75
C THR A 553 3.57 47.99 23.46
N SER A 554 3.69 47.95 24.74
CA SER A 554 2.79 47.28 25.68
C SER A 554 1.42 47.95 25.73
N VAL A 555 0.35 47.24 25.34
CA VAL A 555 -1.00 47.55 25.80
C VAL A 555 -1.73 46.22 26.02
N LYS A 556 -2.12 45.99 27.27
CA LYS A 556 -3.09 44.97 27.66
C LYS A 556 -4.41 45.27 26.96
N LYS A 557 -4.94 44.33 26.20
CA LYS A 557 -6.36 44.24 25.86
C LYS A 557 -6.78 42.78 25.82
N GLU A 558 -7.84 42.54 26.54
CA GLU A 558 -8.58 41.29 26.67
C GLU A 558 -8.95 40.73 25.29
N ARG A 559 -8.79 39.39 25.18
CA ARG A 559 -9.20 38.65 23.99
C ARG A 559 -10.71 38.48 24.01
N GLU A 560 -11.41 39.25 23.21
CA GLU A 560 -12.72 38.85 22.67
C GLU A 560 -12.49 38.00 21.42
N GLU A 561 -12.96 36.76 21.45
CA GLU A 561 -13.00 35.86 20.28
C GLU A 561 -13.97 36.41 19.22
N PRO A 562 -13.66 36.26 17.92
CA PRO A 562 -14.58 36.69 16.86
C PRO A 562 -15.72 35.69 16.69
N LYS A 563 -16.79 35.85 17.45
CA LYS A 563 -18.07 35.13 17.31
C LYS A 563 -18.78 35.36 15.95
N VAL A 564 -18.29 36.28 15.14
CA VAL A 564 -18.93 36.67 13.87
C VAL A 564 -18.66 35.66 12.75
N ASN A 565 -17.53 34.96 12.75
CA ASN A 565 -17.17 34.03 11.66
C ASN A 565 -17.88 32.68 11.76
N LEU A 566 -18.17 32.22 12.97
CA LEU A 566 -18.86 30.95 13.20
C LEU A 566 -20.36 31.03 12.80
N TYR A 567 -20.98 32.20 12.99
CA TYR A 567 -22.37 32.43 12.62
C TYR A 567 -22.57 32.47 11.09
N LEU A 568 -21.65 33.08 10.36
CA LEU A 568 -21.68 33.09 8.90
C LEU A 568 -21.44 31.71 8.29
N GLN A 569 -20.49 30.95 8.82
CA GLN A 569 -20.22 29.58 8.38
C GLN A 569 -21.39 28.63 8.68
N ASN A 570 -22.01 28.75 9.86
CA ASN A 570 -23.19 27.95 10.21
C ASN A 570 -24.42 28.32 9.35
N LYS A 571 -24.56 29.58 8.97
CA LYS A 571 -25.65 30.06 8.07
C LYS A 571 -25.44 29.57 6.63
N GLU A 572 -24.21 29.54 6.14
CA GLU A 572 -23.86 28.94 4.83
C GLU A 572 -24.07 27.43 4.83
N LYS A 573 -23.60 26.71 5.84
CA LYS A 573 -23.87 25.27 5.98
C LYS A 573 -25.35 24.94 6.00
N ALA A 574 -26.16 25.68 6.78
CA ALA A 574 -27.61 25.50 6.82
C ALA A 574 -28.30 25.78 5.46
N ARG A 575 -27.76 26.75 4.70
CA ARG A 575 -28.25 27.07 3.35
C ARG A 575 -27.92 25.97 2.34
N LEU A 576 -26.71 25.41 2.41
CA LEU A 576 -26.28 24.29 1.58
C LEU A 576 -27.07 23.01 1.91
N GLU A 577 -27.28 22.70 3.19
CA GLU A 577 -28.12 21.56 3.59
C GLU A 577 -29.59 21.70 3.14
N THR A 578 -30.15 22.91 3.20
CA THR A 578 -31.52 23.16 2.73
C THR A 578 -31.62 22.99 1.21
N ARG A 579 -30.61 23.45 0.46
CA ARG A 579 -30.54 23.26 -1.00
C ARG A 579 -30.38 21.79 -1.36
N ARG A 580 -29.55 21.04 -0.64
CA ARG A 580 -29.33 19.59 -0.81
C ARG A 580 -30.64 18.81 -0.62
N LYS A 581 -31.36 19.05 0.50
CA LYS A 581 -32.64 18.39 0.77
C LYS A 581 -33.71 18.70 -0.27
N LYS A 582 -33.63 19.88 -0.90
CA LYS A 582 -34.55 20.24 -1.97
C LYS A 582 -34.27 19.49 -3.26
N LEU A 583 -32.96 19.37 -3.61
CA LEU A 583 -32.53 18.59 -4.77
C LEU A 583 -32.83 17.10 -4.59
N GLU A 584 -32.61 16.52 -3.40
CA GLU A 584 -32.96 15.12 -3.08
C GLU A 584 -34.45 14.84 -3.35
N LYS A 585 -35.36 15.75 -2.95
CA LYS A 585 -36.78 15.59 -3.21
C LYS A 585 -37.15 15.72 -4.70
N GLU A 586 -36.44 16.57 -5.44
CA GLU A 586 -36.68 16.74 -6.89
C GLU A 586 -36.17 15.52 -7.66
N ILE A 587 -35.04 14.93 -7.26
CA ILE A 587 -34.50 13.70 -7.80
C ILE A 587 -35.46 12.53 -7.55
N GLU A 588 -35.91 12.33 -6.30
CA GLU A 588 -36.83 11.26 -5.91
C GLU A 588 -38.16 11.37 -6.68
N LYS A 589 -38.64 12.59 -6.90
CA LYS A 589 -39.88 12.85 -7.68
C LYS A 589 -39.70 12.45 -9.15
N LEU A 590 -38.60 12.83 -9.78
CA LEU A 590 -38.29 12.45 -11.17
C LEU A 590 -38.11 10.94 -11.34
N GLU A 591 -37.47 10.28 -10.40
CA GLU A 591 -37.32 8.82 -10.42
C GLU A 591 -38.66 8.09 -10.34
N LEU A 592 -39.60 8.58 -9.49
CA LEU A 592 -40.96 8.04 -9.41
C LEU A 592 -41.74 8.27 -10.72
N GLU A 593 -41.64 9.44 -11.31
CA GLU A 593 -42.30 9.75 -12.58
C GLU A 593 -41.76 8.90 -13.73
N ILE A 594 -40.46 8.66 -13.79
CA ILE A 594 -39.82 7.77 -14.77
C ILE A 594 -40.30 6.32 -14.55
N ALA A 595 -40.35 5.85 -13.30
CA ALA A 595 -40.84 4.51 -12.98
C ALA A 595 -42.32 4.30 -13.35
N GLU A 596 -43.16 5.33 -13.18
CA GLU A 596 -44.56 5.29 -13.62
C GLU A 596 -44.70 5.23 -15.14
N LEU A 597 -43.87 5.94 -15.88
CA LEU A 597 -43.83 5.89 -17.34
C LEU A 597 -43.41 4.52 -17.86
N TYR A 598 -42.40 3.89 -17.24
CA TYR A 598 -42.02 2.50 -17.58
C TYR A 598 -43.16 1.53 -17.32
N LYS A 599 -43.89 1.64 -16.18
CA LYS A 599 -45.06 0.80 -15.91
C LYS A 599 -46.19 1.01 -16.93
N LYS A 600 -46.36 2.23 -17.44
CA LYS A 600 -47.36 2.52 -18.51
C LYS A 600 -46.93 1.88 -19.84
N MET A 601 -45.66 1.84 -20.13
CA MET A 601 -45.13 1.15 -21.34
C MET A 601 -45.32 -0.39 -21.29
N GLU A 602 -45.39 -0.98 -20.10
CA GLU A 602 -45.61 -2.43 -19.92
C GLU A 602 -47.07 -2.85 -20.09
N LEU A 603 -48.03 -1.91 -20.20
CA LEU A 603 -49.42 -2.25 -20.41
C LEU A 603 -49.66 -2.87 -21.79
N PRO A 604 -50.45 -3.94 -21.89
CA PRO A 604 -50.70 -4.65 -23.16
C PRO A 604 -51.22 -3.79 -24.32
N GLU A 605 -51.95 -2.74 -23.97
CA GLU A 605 -52.52 -1.77 -24.92
C GLU A 605 -51.47 -0.80 -25.51
N VAL A 606 -50.38 -0.58 -24.81
CA VAL A 606 -49.27 0.29 -25.22
C VAL A 606 -48.17 -0.53 -25.89
N CYS A 607 -47.89 -1.73 -25.41
CA CYS A 607 -46.89 -2.65 -25.98
C CYS A 607 -47.17 -3.04 -27.45
N SER A 608 -48.43 -2.92 -27.91
CA SER A 608 -48.81 -3.22 -29.29
C SER A 608 -48.76 -2.01 -30.23
N ASP A 609 -48.55 -0.80 -29.71
CA ASP A 609 -48.56 0.46 -30.46
C ASP A 609 -47.16 1.12 -30.45
N TYR A 610 -46.40 0.90 -31.52
CA TYR A 610 -45.01 1.39 -31.67
C TYR A 610 -44.91 2.93 -31.55
N VAL A 611 -45.93 3.68 -31.99
CA VAL A 611 -45.90 5.15 -31.94
C VAL A 611 -45.97 5.64 -30.49
N LYS A 612 -46.85 5.05 -29.69
CA LYS A 612 -46.95 5.39 -28.27
C LYS A 612 -45.70 4.99 -27.46
N ILE A 613 -45.06 3.89 -27.82
CA ILE A 613 -43.81 3.49 -27.19
C ILE A 613 -42.73 4.55 -27.46
N MET A 614 -42.59 5.02 -28.67
CA MET A 614 -41.64 6.08 -29.04
C MET A 614 -41.93 7.41 -28.32
N GLU A 615 -43.22 7.82 -28.20
CA GLU A 615 -43.59 9.02 -27.46
C GLU A 615 -43.21 8.91 -25.97
N TYR A 616 -43.50 7.79 -25.33
CA TYR A 616 -43.10 7.56 -23.93
C TYR A 616 -41.59 7.50 -23.75
N GLN A 617 -40.85 6.90 -24.71
CA GLN A 617 -39.41 6.85 -24.67
C GLN A 617 -38.78 8.25 -24.76
N GLU A 618 -39.30 9.12 -25.65
CA GLU A 618 -38.81 10.50 -25.78
C GLU A 618 -39.06 11.32 -24.51
N ILE A 619 -40.20 11.11 -23.82
CA ILE A 619 -40.49 11.73 -22.54
C ILE A 619 -39.53 11.21 -21.45
N ILE A 620 -39.25 9.91 -21.41
CA ILE A 620 -38.33 9.30 -20.46
C ILE A 620 -36.91 9.82 -20.67
N ASP A 621 -36.45 9.92 -21.92
CA ASP A 621 -35.13 10.43 -22.25
C ASP A 621 -34.97 11.90 -21.84
N GLY A 622 -36.01 12.73 -22.06
CA GLY A 622 -36.06 14.12 -21.57
C GLY A 622 -35.93 14.20 -20.05
N LYS A 623 -36.66 13.36 -19.30
CA LYS A 623 -36.63 13.33 -17.83
C LYS A 623 -35.28 12.78 -17.31
N ASN A 624 -34.65 11.85 -17.98
CA ASN A 624 -33.33 11.36 -17.64
C ASN A 624 -32.26 12.45 -17.75
N VAL A 625 -32.32 13.30 -18.75
CA VAL A 625 -31.41 14.46 -18.87
C VAL A 625 -31.61 15.46 -17.72
N GLU A 626 -32.85 15.70 -17.29
CA GLU A 626 -33.13 16.55 -16.13
C GLU A 626 -32.65 15.91 -14.82
N LEU A 627 -32.86 14.63 -14.66
CA LEU A 627 -32.36 13.83 -13.52
C LEU A 627 -30.85 13.92 -13.42
N GLU A 628 -30.12 13.70 -14.51
CA GLU A 628 -28.68 13.79 -14.58
C GLU A 628 -28.16 15.20 -14.20
N LYS A 629 -28.86 16.24 -14.63
CA LYS A 629 -28.55 17.64 -14.26
C LYS A 629 -28.69 17.88 -12.76
N PHE A 630 -29.77 17.42 -12.13
CA PHE A 630 -29.99 17.58 -10.69
C PHE A 630 -29.01 16.70 -9.87
N MET A 631 -28.68 15.51 -10.33
CA MET A 631 -27.67 14.67 -9.71
C MET A 631 -26.27 15.30 -9.76
N ASN A 632 -25.89 15.92 -10.87
CA ASN A 632 -24.62 16.64 -10.98
C ASN A 632 -24.59 17.89 -10.08
N GLU A 633 -25.70 18.63 -9.96
CA GLU A 633 -25.79 19.74 -9.02
C GLU A 633 -25.72 19.28 -7.56
N TRP A 634 -26.36 18.18 -7.22
CA TRP A 634 -26.30 17.57 -5.89
C TRP A 634 -24.89 17.06 -5.55
N LEU A 635 -24.20 16.42 -6.50
CA LEU A 635 -22.80 16.01 -6.34
C LEU A 635 -21.86 17.19 -6.13
N ALA A 636 -22.06 18.31 -6.85
CA ALA A 636 -21.26 19.52 -6.69
C ALA A 636 -21.43 20.19 -5.31
N LEU A 637 -22.51 19.91 -4.58
CA LEU A 637 -22.76 20.39 -3.21
C LEU A 637 -22.16 19.47 -2.12
N ASN A 638 -21.61 18.31 -2.50
CA ASN A 638 -21.00 17.32 -1.58
C ASN A 638 -19.46 17.42 -1.47
N TRP A 639 -18.86 18.47 -2.06
CA TRP A 639 -17.40 18.77 -1.92
C TRP A 639 -17.14 19.87 -0.92
#